data_370b11f48e807d9ed7a274467249ae7f
#
_entry.id   370b11f48e807d9ed7a274467249ae7f
#
_cell.length_a   1.000
_cell.length_b   1.000
_cell.length_c   1.000
_cell.angle_alpha   90.00
_cell.angle_beta   90.00
_cell.angle_gamma   90.00
#
_symmetry.space_group_name_H-M   'P 1'
#
loop_
_entity.id
_entity.type
_entity.pdbx_description
1 polymer ?
#
loop_
_entity_poly.entity_id
_entity_poly.type
_entity_poly.pdbx_seq_one_letter_code
_entity_poly.pdbx_strand_id
1 'polypeptide(L)'
;MQNRVVSCRFTGSTARRATMPEGIRGRSHILFLVPLSRAESVGRLHQVQRFKVNLPVFVGSVAVIALFVGIGVIAPKRAESIFSGMQTAILSGFGWLYLLSVAVFLFSMLFLAFSRYGELKLGPDDSEPEFRYLSWIAMLFAAGMGIGLMYFAVGEPMTHFASPPEAEPLTIAAQREAMSVTFFHWGVHAWAIYSVVGLSLAYFGYRYNLPLTVRSGLYPLLKEGIHGPIGHVVDIFAICGTMFGLATSLGFGVLQINSGLNYLLGIPQSIYVQLLLVTVVTAIATISVVTGVEKGVRILSETNLFLAVVLMLFVLVVGPTGTLMRDFVQNIGLYLDSLVLRTFNIYAYEPRPWIDSWTLFYWAWWISWSPFVGMFIARISRGRTVREFVTAVLFVPAMFTFLWMTVFGNTAIYVDTTIANGELARDVKADLSVALFQFFEYLPWPAVTSTLAVLLVSIFFVTSSDSGSLVIDTIASGGETATPALQRIFWCSLSGIVAAVLLSTGGLTALQSATISTALPFSLVMLILVWSLFVGMRADLARTQSPGSLGPRAYPASGVPWQRRLAMTLSTPDRRAVEKFLQASVLPALEAVARELTRRSRPASVGRDAETGALTLTVPAEGHRDFVYGVQMSEHKLPAFTAYDATVADVRYEARTFFSDGSRGYDIMGMADNQIINDVLFQFERYTGFVRSPESSLLATSPEER
;
A
#
# COMPACT_ATOMS: atom_id res chain seq x y z
N MET A 1 36.43 -11.23 -39.81
CA MET A 1 37.76 -11.24 -39.20
C MET A 1 37.56 -11.61 -37.75
N GLN A 2 37.69 -12.85 -37.53
CA GLN A 2 38.61 -13.67 -36.71
C GLN A 2 38.53 -13.44 -35.20
N ASN A 3 37.85 -14.38 -34.58
CA ASN A 3 38.17 -15.26 -33.41
C ASN A 3 39.37 -14.89 -32.55
N ARG A 4 39.17 -14.89 -31.23
CA ARG A 4 40.02 -15.62 -30.28
C ARG A 4 39.26 -16.04 -29.03
N VAL A 5 39.11 -17.36 -28.93
CA VAL A 5 38.82 -18.13 -27.73
C VAL A 5 40.14 -18.33 -26.98
N VAL A 6 40.14 -18.11 -25.67
CA VAL A 6 41.25 -18.56 -24.81
C VAL A 6 40.67 -19.50 -23.75
N SER A 7 41.00 -20.76 -23.94
CA SER A 7 40.85 -21.86 -22.99
C SER A 7 42.11 -21.91 -22.10
N CYS A 8 41.94 -21.98 -20.78
CA CYS A 8 43.03 -22.36 -19.87
C CYS A 8 42.71 -23.69 -19.22
N ARG A 9 43.55 -24.69 -19.58
CA ARG A 9 43.60 -26.01 -18.96
C ARG A 9 44.42 -25.94 -17.66
N PHE A 10 43.92 -26.65 -16.66
CA PHE A 10 44.71 -27.05 -15.47
C PHE A 10 45.67 -28.17 -15.82
N THR A 11 46.92 -28.03 -15.39
CA THR A 11 47.89 -29.13 -15.21
C THR A 11 48.40 -29.09 -13.78
N GLY A 12 48.40 -30.27 -13.17
CA GLY A 12 48.81 -30.46 -11.79
C GLY A 12 50.33 -30.64 -11.62
N SER A 13 50.75 -30.69 -10.40
CA SER A 13 51.94 -31.38 -9.83
C SER A 13 52.15 -30.82 -8.42
N THR A 14 52.28 -31.55 -7.42
CA THR A 14 53.09 -32.53 -6.79
C THR A 14 53.06 -32.32 -5.26
N ALA A 15 52.88 -33.43 -4.59
CA ALA A 15 52.93 -33.58 -3.14
C ALA A 15 54.33 -33.34 -2.56
N ARG A 16 54.39 -32.72 -1.37
CA ARG A 16 55.48 -32.95 -0.41
C ARG A 16 54.90 -33.29 0.97
N ARG A 17 55.31 -34.48 1.42
CA ARG A 17 55.15 -34.98 2.79
C ARG A 17 56.06 -34.14 3.73
N ALA A 18 55.52 -33.81 4.90
CA ALA A 18 56.35 -33.55 6.08
C ALA A 18 55.65 -34.20 7.29
N THR A 19 56.47 -34.83 8.05
CA THR A 19 56.32 -35.82 9.09
C THR A 19 55.70 -35.28 10.39
N MET A 20 54.91 -36.16 11.05
CA MET A 20 54.47 -36.04 12.45
C MET A 20 55.60 -36.29 13.46
N PRO A 21 55.41 -35.87 14.72
CA PRO A 21 55.85 -36.71 15.86
C PRO A 21 54.64 -37.23 16.66
N GLU A 22 54.82 -38.41 17.14
CA GLU A 22 53.94 -39.27 17.94
C GLU A 22 53.66 -38.72 19.34
N GLY A 23 52.54 -39.07 19.85
CA GLY A 23 52.27 -39.22 21.27
C GLY A 23 50.85 -38.90 21.72
N ILE A 24 50.07 -39.89 21.91
CA ILE A 24 49.31 -40.35 23.08
C ILE A 24 48.04 -41.09 22.66
N ARG A 25 48.01 -42.32 23.16
CA ARG A 25 46.95 -43.33 22.97
C ARG A 25 45.61 -42.96 23.61
N GLY A 26 44.54 -43.35 22.94
CA GLY A 26 43.43 -44.08 23.60
C GLY A 26 42.09 -43.42 23.59
N ARG A 27 41.21 -43.90 22.76
CA ARG A 27 39.90 -44.53 23.07
C ARG A 27 38.88 -44.40 21.93
N SER A 28 38.60 -45.57 21.41
CA SER A 28 37.29 -46.08 20.97
C SER A 28 36.31 -45.18 20.22
N HIS A 29 36.15 -45.44 18.94
CA HIS A 29 34.95 -45.13 18.15
C HIS A 29 33.70 -45.77 18.76
N ILE A 30 32.73 -44.95 19.13
CA ILE A 30 31.35 -45.38 19.23
C ILE A 30 30.55 -44.47 18.28
N LEU A 31 30.13 -45.05 17.15
CA LEU A 31 29.07 -44.52 16.32
C LEU A 31 27.79 -44.59 17.14
N PHE A 32 27.28 -43.45 17.63
CA PHE A 32 25.90 -43.35 18.07
C PHE A 32 25.01 -43.13 16.85
N LEU A 33 24.46 -44.21 16.33
CA LEU A 33 23.22 -44.21 15.58
C LEU A 33 22.12 -43.72 16.53
N VAL A 34 21.73 -42.44 16.42
CA VAL A 34 20.51 -41.94 17.05
C VAL A 34 19.34 -42.52 16.27
N PRO A 35 18.48 -43.33 16.85
CA PRO A 35 17.26 -43.76 16.19
C PRO A 35 16.34 -42.55 16.11
N LEU A 36 16.08 -42.06 14.91
CA LEU A 36 14.98 -41.12 14.64
C LEU A 36 13.69 -41.79 15.12
N SER A 37 13.20 -41.36 16.26
CA SER A 37 11.94 -41.85 16.78
C SER A 37 10.82 -41.45 15.82
N ARG A 38 10.15 -42.43 15.25
CA ARG A 38 8.94 -42.28 14.43
C ARG A 38 7.81 -41.52 15.11
N ALA A 39 7.97 -41.13 16.36
CA ALA A 39 6.97 -40.40 17.16
C ALA A 39 6.99 -38.87 16.89
N GLU A 40 8.13 -38.26 16.49
CA GLU A 40 8.20 -36.80 16.20
C GLU A 40 7.67 -36.42 14.82
N SER A 41 7.63 -37.35 13.87
CA SER A 41 7.08 -37.08 12.53
C SER A 41 5.55 -37.15 12.48
N VAL A 42 4.90 -37.83 13.41
CA VAL A 42 3.42 -37.93 13.52
C VAL A 42 2.83 -36.79 14.34
N GLY A 43 3.60 -36.18 15.25
CA GLY A 43 3.14 -35.02 16.05
C GLY A 43 3.06 -33.71 15.27
N ARG A 44 3.73 -33.58 14.14
CA ARG A 44 3.65 -32.36 13.27
C ARG A 44 2.47 -32.31 12.32
N LEU A 45 1.73 -33.40 12.17
CA LEU A 45 0.58 -33.48 11.25
C LEU A 45 -0.77 -33.13 11.87
N HIS A 46 -0.84 -32.77 13.15
CA HIS A 46 -2.09 -32.45 13.86
C HIS A 46 -2.09 -31.16 14.68
N GLN A 47 -1.20 -30.22 14.44
CA GLN A 47 -1.53 -28.85 14.79
C GLN A 47 -2.49 -28.32 13.72
N VAL A 48 -3.79 -28.45 13.94
CA VAL A 48 -4.81 -27.67 13.24
C VAL A 48 -4.39 -26.22 13.40
N GLN A 49 -3.85 -25.62 12.33
CA GLN A 49 -3.43 -24.21 12.34
C GLN A 49 -4.70 -23.41 12.61
N ARG A 50 -4.85 -22.93 13.85
CA ARG A 50 -5.97 -22.08 14.24
C ARG A 50 -5.90 -20.78 13.45
N PHE A 51 -7.03 -20.28 12.95
CA PHE A 51 -7.13 -18.99 12.32
C PHE A 51 -6.60 -17.92 13.29
N LYS A 52 -5.73 -17.06 12.76
CA LYS A 52 -5.24 -15.86 13.45
C LYS A 52 -6.11 -14.70 13.02
N VAL A 53 -7.23 -14.48 13.66
CA VAL A 53 -8.20 -13.44 13.28
C VAL A 53 -8.63 -12.61 14.48
N ASN A 54 -8.92 -11.35 14.25
CA ASN A 54 -9.72 -10.54 15.15
C ASN A 54 -11.19 -10.99 15.00
N LEU A 55 -11.68 -11.79 15.94
CA LEU A 55 -12.96 -12.48 15.83
C LEU A 55 -14.15 -11.54 15.53
N PRO A 56 -14.32 -10.38 16.22
CA PRO A 56 -15.39 -9.44 15.89
C PRO A 56 -15.32 -8.92 14.45
N VAL A 57 -14.11 -8.59 13.97
CA VAL A 57 -13.92 -8.08 12.61
C VAL A 57 -14.21 -9.18 11.58
N PHE A 58 -13.67 -10.38 11.79
CA PHE A 58 -13.88 -11.52 10.90
C PHE A 58 -15.38 -11.88 10.78
N VAL A 59 -16.04 -12.10 11.91
CA VAL A 59 -17.46 -12.47 11.92
C VAL A 59 -18.34 -11.37 11.35
N GLY A 60 -18.09 -10.12 11.72
CA GLY A 60 -18.84 -8.96 11.22
C GLY A 60 -18.71 -8.79 9.71
N SER A 61 -17.49 -8.91 9.17
CA SER A 61 -17.25 -8.81 7.72
C SER A 61 -17.90 -9.94 6.96
N VAL A 62 -17.74 -11.18 7.42
CA VAL A 62 -18.37 -12.36 6.80
C VAL A 62 -19.87 -12.25 6.84
N ALA A 63 -20.47 -11.77 7.95
CA ALA A 63 -21.92 -11.59 8.06
C ALA A 63 -22.47 -10.56 7.05
N VAL A 64 -21.80 -9.42 6.88
CA VAL A 64 -22.18 -8.40 5.87
C VAL A 64 -22.05 -8.97 4.46
N ILE A 65 -20.93 -9.61 4.14
CA ILE A 65 -20.73 -10.23 2.84
C ILE A 65 -21.78 -11.32 2.57
N ALA A 66 -22.03 -12.18 3.55
CA ALA A 66 -23.03 -13.24 3.46
C ALA A 66 -24.47 -12.69 3.25
N LEU A 67 -24.78 -11.51 3.79
CA LEU A 67 -26.07 -10.85 3.56
C LEU A 67 -26.25 -10.51 2.06
N PHE A 68 -25.24 -9.88 1.43
CA PHE A 68 -25.31 -9.53 0.00
C PHE A 68 -25.34 -10.77 -0.89
N VAL A 69 -24.50 -11.74 -0.62
CA VAL A 69 -24.47 -13.04 -1.35
C VAL A 69 -25.79 -13.77 -1.12
N GLY A 70 -26.33 -13.77 0.11
CA GLY A 70 -27.59 -14.41 0.47
C GLY A 70 -28.78 -13.83 -0.30
N ILE A 71 -28.87 -12.51 -0.45
CA ILE A 71 -29.89 -11.87 -1.30
C ILE A 71 -29.84 -12.42 -2.73
N GLY A 72 -28.63 -12.52 -3.31
CA GLY A 72 -28.44 -13.08 -4.64
C GLY A 72 -28.88 -14.55 -4.75
N VAL A 73 -28.52 -15.39 -3.79
CA VAL A 73 -28.81 -16.83 -3.83
C VAL A 73 -30.27 -17.14 -3.51
N ILE A 74 -30.85 -16.49 -2.48
CA ILE A 74 -32.19 -16.80 -1.97
C ILE A 74 -33.28 -16.15 -2.85
N ALA A 75 -33.03 -14.95 -3.36
CA ALA A 75 -34.01 -14.18 -4.10
C ALA A 75 -33.49 -13.69 -5.48
N PRO A 76 -32.95 -14.58 -6.35
CA PRO A 76 -32.27 -14.17 -7.58
C PRO A 76 -33.14 -13.33 -8.51
N LYS A 77 -34.44 -13.61 -8.61
CA LYS A 77 -35.39 -12.84 -9.43
C LYS A 77 -35.67 -11.43 -8.91
N ARG A 78 -35.43 -11.17 -7.61
CA ARG A 78 -35.62 -9.85 -6.96
C ARG A 78 -34.29 -9.16 -6.68
N ALA A 79 -33.20 -9.88 -6.75
CA ALA A 79 -31.88 -9.36 -6.39
C ALA A 79 -31.51 -8.11 -7.21
N GLU A 80 -31.71 -8.13 -8.51
CA GLU A 80 -31.46 -6.99 -9.39
C GLU A 80 -32.27 -5.75 -8.98
N SER A 81 -33.57 -5.93 -8.72
CA SER A 81 -34.45 -4.83 -8.27
C SER A 81 -34.04 -4.30 -6.90
N ILE A 82 -33.63 -5.17 -5.97
CA ILE A 82 -33.16 -4.78 -4.63
C ILE A 82 -31.87 -3.98 -4.75
N PHE A 83 -30.88 -4.49 -5.50
CA PHE A 83 -29.58 -3.82 -5.67
C PHE A 83 -29.72 -2.50 -6.41
N SER A 84 -30.47 -2.46 -7.52
CA SER A 84 -30.75 -1.23 -8.27
C SER A 84 -31.50 -0.20 -7.42
N GLY A 85 -32.52 -0.62 -6.67
CA GLY A 85 -33.24 0.27 -5.76
C GLY A 85 -32.36 0.83 -4.64
N MET A 86 -31.49 0.02 -4.08
CA MET A 86 -30.52 0.45 -3.07
C MET A 86 -29.48 1.43 -3.64
N GLN A 87 -28.96 1.18 -4.84
CA GLN A 87 -28.07 2.09 -5.55
C GLN A 87 -28.74 3.44 -5.78
N THR A 88 -29.96 3.44 -6.36
CA THR A 88 -30.72 4.67 -6.62
C THR A 88 -30.97 5.46 -5.34
N ALA A 89 -31.36 4.80 -4.24
CA ALA A 89 -31.60 5.45 -2.96
C ALA A 89 -30.33 6.08 -2.38
N ILE A 90 -29.19 5.40 -2.51
CA ILE A 90 -27.90 5.92 -2.03
C ILE A 90 -27.45 7.11 -2.88
N LEU A 91 -27.46 6.99 -4.20
CA LEU A 91 -26.96 8.04 -5.08
C LEU A 91 -27.84 9.29 -5.04
N SER A 92 -29.17 9.13 -5.03
CA SER A 92 -30.11 10.26 -4.92
C SER A 92 -30.03 10.97 -3.55
N GLY A 93 -29.81 10.21 -2.46
CA GLY A 93 -29.73 10.78 -1.11
C GLY A 93 -28.35 11.32 -0.73
N PHE A 94 -27.30 10.63 -1.14
CA PHE A 94 -25.93 10.85 -0.67
C PHE A 94 -24.89 11.07 -1.78
N GLY A 95 -25.29 11.22 -3.05
CA GLY A 95 -24.37 11.49 -4.16
C GLY A 95 -23.51 12.74 -3.91
N TRP A 96 -24.10 13.79 -3.33
CA TRP A 96 -23.39 15.00 -2.91
C TRP A 96 -22.27 14.72 -1.89
N LEU A 97 -22.47 13.74 -0.99
CA LEU A 97 -21.47 13.39 0.02
C LEU A 97 -20.25 12.71 -0.61
N TYR A 98 -20.41 11.85 -1.61
CA TYR A 98 -19.31 11.28 -2.36
C TYR A 98 -18.45 12.37 -3.01
N LEU A 99 -19.11 13.28 -3.74
CA LEU A 99 -18.41 14.37 -4.43
C LEU A 99 -17.65 15.27 -3.46
N LEU A 100 -18.32 15.70 -2.39
CA LEU A 100 -17.72 16.55 -1.35
C LEU A 100 -16.58 15.83 -0.63
N SER A 101 -16.71 14.54 -0.32
CA SER A 101 -15.66 13.76 0.34
C SER A 101 -14.40 13.72 -0.52
N VAL A 102 -14.53 13.46 -1.82
CA VAL A 102 -13.39 13.39 -2.73
C VAL A 102 -12.74 14.76 -2.91
N ALA A 103 -13.53 15.84 -2.93
CA ALA A 103 -13.00 17.20 -2.90
C ALA A 103 -12.16 17.45 -1.63
N VAL A 104 -12.69 17.10 -0.46
CA VAL A 104 -11.98 17.21 0.83
C VAL A 104 -10.68 16.39 0.81
N PHE A 105 -10.71 15.17 0.27
CA PHE A 105 -9.50 14.34 0.16
C PHE A 105 -8.43 15.02 -0.68
N LEU A 106 -8.77 15.49 -1.88
CA LEU A 106 -7.82 16.14 -2.78
C LEU A 106 -7.21 17.39 -2.16
N PHE A 107 -8.04 18.32 -1.69
CA PHE A 107 -7.53 19.58 -1.15
C PHE A 107 -6.77 19.38 0.16
N SER A 108 -7.17 18.43 1.01
CA SER A 108 -6.43 18.09 2.23
C SER A 108 -5.07 17.50 1.92
N MET A 109 -4.96 16.59 0.95
CA MET A 109 -3.67 16.02 0.56
C MET A 109 -2.74 17.09 -0.03
N LEU A 110 -3.24 17.95 -0.91
CA LEU A 110 -2.47 19.07 -1.44
C LEU A 110 -2.00 20.02 -0.32
N PHE A 111 -2.89 20.36 0.62
CA PHE A 111 -2.52 21.20 1.76
C PHE A 111 -1.43 20.56 2.62
N LEU A 112 -1.54 19.27 2.93
CA LEU A 112 -0.52 18.56 3.71
C LEU A 112 0.83 18.54 2.98
N ALA A 113 0.85 18.32 1.66
CA ALA A 113 2.08 18.28 0.88
C ALA A 113 2.80 19.64 0.81
N PHE A 114 2.05 20.73 0.60
CA PHE A 114 2.62 22.06 0.38
C PHE A 114 2.77 22.91 1.62
N SER A 115 2.29 22.43 2.77
CA SER A 115 2.48 23.07 4.09
C SER A 115 3.71 22.51 4.82
N ARG A 116 3.90 22.98 6.07
CA ARG A 116 4.94 22.46 6.98
C ARG A 116 4.74 20.99 7.36
N TYR A 117 3.53 20.46 7.27
CA TYR A 117 3.25 19.04 7.49
C TYR A 117 3.99 18.15 6.47
N GLY A 118 4.26 18.68 5.28
CA GLY A 118 4.99 17.98 4.23
C GLY A 118 6.42 17.55 4.59
N GLU A 119 7.01 18.14 5.62
CA GLU A 119 8.37 17.82 6.08
C GLU A 119 8.42 16.63 7.05
N LEU A 120 7.27 16.25 7.62
CA LEU A 120 7.20 15.11 8.52
C LEU A 120 7.50 13.80 7.76
N LYS A 121 8.23 12.89 8.43
CA LYS A 121 8.57 11.58 7.87
C LYS A 121 7.53 10.50 8.20
N LEU A 122 7.37 9.57 7.30
CA LEU A 122 6.61 8.34 7.48
C LEU A 122 7.48 7.32 8.24
N GLY A 123 7.63 7.57 9.51
CA GLY A 123 8.50 6.85 10.43
C GLY A 123 9.17 7.78 11.43
N PRO A 124 10.10 7.30 12.26
CA PRO A 124 10.97 8.11 13.08
C PRO A 124 11.69 9.19 12.27
N ASP A 125 12.07 10.31 12.92
CA ASP A 125 12.67 11.46 12.22
C ASP A 125 13.99 11.13 11.50
N ASP A 126 14.69 10.09 11.94
CA ASP A 126 15.93 9.59 11.35
C ASP A 126 15.74 8.43 10.35
N SER A 127 14.51 7.99 10.13
CA SER A 127 14.26 6.89 9.18
C SER A 127 14.70 7.27 7.76
N GLU A 128 15.35 6.33 7.10
CA GLU A 128 15.71 6.44 5.69
C GLU A 128 14.70 5.68 4.82
N PRO A 129 14.51 6.12 3.56
CA PRO A 129 13.65 5.40 2.63
C PRO A 129 14.15 3.97 2.39
N GLU A 130 13.26 2.99 2.54
CA GLU A 130 13.58 1.58 2.34
C GLU A 130 13.94 1.25 0.88
N PHE A 131 13.31 1.94 -0.06
CA PHE A 131 13.54 1.75 -1.49
C PHE A 131 14.20 2.98 -2.12
N ARG A 132 15.08 2.76 -3.11
CA ARG A 132 15.63 3.83 -3.93
C ARG A 132 14.51 4.56 -4.67
N TYR A 133 14.68 5.87 -4.93
CA TYR A 133 13.62 6.73 -5.49
C TYR A 133 13.00 6.16 -6.77
N LEU A 134 13.81 5.75 -7.75
CA LEU A 134 13.32 5.19 -9.02
C LEU A 134 12.57 3.87 -8.83
N SER A 135 13.03 2.99 -7.94
CA SER A 135 12.33 1.72 -7.63
C SER A 135 10.97 1.98 -6.97
N TRP A 136 10.92 2.96 -6.06
CA TRP A 136 9.68 3.37 -5.42
C TRP A 136 8.67 3.96 -6.41
N ILE A 137 9.12 4.85 -7.32
CA ILE A 137 8.29 5.39 -8.41
C ILE A 137 7.77 4.28 -9.32
N ALA A 138 8.61 3.30 -9.68
CA ALA A 138 8.18 2.15 -10.48
C ALA A 138 7.10 1.30 -9.78
N MET A 139 7.22 1.11 -8.46
CA MET A 139 6.20 0.40 -7.68
C MET A 139 4.89 1.21 -7.57
N LEU A 140 4.95 2.54 -7.40
CA LEU A 140 3.76 3.40 -7.44
C LEU A 140 3.07 3.35 -8.80
N PHE A 141 3.85 3.34 -9.88
CA PHE A 141 3.34 3.17 -11.24
C PHE A 141 2.62 1.83 -11.40
N ALA A 142 3.23 0.73 -10.92
CA ALA A 142 2.62 -0.60 -10.99
C ALA A 142 1.29 -0.68 -10.22
N ALA A 143 1.13 0.10 -9.14
CA ALA A 143 -0.13 0.17 -8.38
C ALA A 143 -1.28 0.80 -9.19
N GLY A 144 -0.96 1.64 -10.19
CA GLY A 144 -1.94 2.29 -11.07
C GLY A 144 -2.45 1.43 -12.20
N MET A 145 -1.78 0.31 -12.48
CA MET A 145 -2.12 -0.59 -13.58
C MET A 145 -3.07 -1.69 -13.09
N GLY A 146 -4.20 -1.82 -13.76
CA GLY A 146 -5.19 -2.82 -13.40
C GLY A 146 -6.23 -3.07 -14.49
N ILE A 147 -7.20 -3.95 -14.19
CA ILE A 147 -8.28 -4.35 -15.10
C ILE A 147 -9.05 -3.12 -15.62
N GLY A 148 -9.39 -2.17 -14.72
CA GLY A 148 -10.15 -0.99 -15.10
C GLY A 148 -9.47 -0.17 -16.19
N LEU A 149 -8.15 -0.02 -16.13
CA LEU A 149 -7.40 0.72 -17.14
C LEU A 149 -7.49 0.06 -18.53
N MET A 150 -7.52 -1.27 -18.60
CA MET A 150 -7.71 -2.02 -19.85
C MET A 150 -9.17 -1.92 -20.34
N TYR A 151 -10.13 -2.06 -19.41
CA TYR A 151 -11.56 -2.08 -19.75
C TYR A 151 -12.04 -0.72 -20.27
N PHE A 152 -11.61 0.36 -19.65
CA PHE A 152 -12.08 1.71 -19.93
C PHE A 152 -11.18 2.50 -20.90
N ALA A 153 -10.01 1.97 -21.30
CA ALA A 153 -9.05 2.66 -22.18
C ALA A 153 -9.66 3.22 -23.47
N VAL A 154 -10.53 2.45 -24.09
CA VAL A 154 -11.29 2.80 -25.30
C VAL A 154 -12.74 3.09 -24.94
N GLY A 155 -13.30 2.28 -24.07
CA GLY A 155 -14.72 2.29 -23.77
C GLY A 155 -15.22 3.62 -23.21
N GLU A 156 -14.52 4.20 -22.23
CA GLU A 156 -14.96 5.44 -21.61
C GLU A 156 -14.86 6.66 -22.54
N PRO A 157 -13.68 6.94 -23.19
CA PRO A 157 -13.59 8.04 -24.14
C PRO A 157 -14.61 7.95 -25.28
N MET A 158 -14.84 6.75 -25.82
CA MET A 158 -15.82 6.52 -26.90
C MET A 158 -17.26 6.72 -26.41
N THR A 159 -17.59 6.27 -25.21
CA THR A 159 -18.92 6.48 -24.65
C THR A 159 -19.23 7.96 -24.44
N HIS A 160 -18.27 8.70 -23.89
CA HIS A 160 -18.43 10.14 -23.68
C HIS A 160 -18.37 10.93 -24.99
N PHE A 161 -17.68 10.44 -26.00
CA PHE A 161 -17.72 11.03 -27.33
C PHE A 161 -19.07 10.82 -28.02
N ALA A 162 -19.64 9.61 -27.90
CA ALA A 162 -20.95 9.27 -28.49
C ALA A 162 -22.16 9.77 -27.66
N SER A 163 -21.98 10.00 -26.38
CA SER A 163 -23.03 10.42 -25.44
C SER A 163 -22.45 11.31 -24.33
N PRO A 164 -21.97 12.51 -24.67
CA PRO A 164 -21.35 13.42 -23.69
C PRO A 164 -22.37 13.96 -22.70
N PRO A 165 -21.96 14.37 -21.49
CA PRO A 165 -22.88 14.98 -20.53
C PRO A 165 -23.41 16.35 -20.93
N GLU A 166 -22.64 17.17 -21.68
CA GLU A 166 -23.02 18.56 -21.98
C GLU A 166 -22.96 18.88 -23.48
N ALA A 167 -21.93 18.43 -24.19
CA ALA A 167 -21.71 18.76 -25.58
C ALA A 167 -22.65 18.03 -26.55
N GLU A 168 -22.77 18.52 -27.79
CA GLU A 168 -23.42 17.77 -28.86
C GLU A 168 -22.62 16.51 -29.23
N PRO A 169 -23.27 15.33 -29.31
CA PRO A 169 -22.61 14.06 -29.64
C PRO A 169 -21.80 14.09 -30.94
N LEU A 170 -20.70 13.34 -30.98
CA LEU A 170 -19.87 13.12 -32.16
C LEU A 170 -19.25 14.41 -32.75
N THR A 171 -19.10 15.46 -31.94
CA THR A 171 -18.47 16.73 -32.33
C THR A 171 -17.08 16.88 -31.73
N ILE A 172 -16.32 17.88 -32.20
CA ILE A 172 -15.05 18.26 -31.59
C ILE A 172 -15.23 18.70 -30.13
N ALA A 173 -16.36 19.33 -29.79
CA ALA A 173 -16.70 19.67 -28.41
C ALA A 173 -16.89 18.42 -27.55
N ALA A 174 -17.60 17.40 -28.07
CA ALA A 174 -17.76 16.10 -27.41
C ALA A 174 -16.41 15.38 -27.24
N GLN A 175 -15.51 15.43 -28.22
CA GLN A 175 -14.16 14.85 -28.09
C GLN A 175 -13.36 15.51 -26.94
N ARG A 176 -13.38 16.84 -26.86
CA ARG A 176 -12.72 17.59 -25.78
C ARG A 176 -13.32 17.25 -24.42
N GLU A 177 -14.63 17.20 -24.33
CA GLU A 177 -15.34 16.87 -23.11
C GLU A 177 -15.06 15.42 -22.69
N ALA A 178 -15.13 14.46 -23.61
CA ALA A 178 -14.84 13.04 -23.37
C ALA A 178 -13.46 12.85 -22.74
N MET A 179 -12.43 13.45 -23.31
CA MET A 179 -11.09 13.32 -22.77
C MET A 179 -10.90 14.05 -21.43
N SER A 180 -11.50 15.23 -21.26
CA SER A 180 -11.47 15.99 -20.00
C SER A 180 -12.15 15.22 -18.87
N VAL A 181 -13.29 14.58 -19.12
CA VAL A 181 -14.02 13.74 -18.15
C VAL A 181 -13.24 12.47 -17.83
N THR A 182 -12.70 11.79 -18.85
CA THR A 182 -11.87 10.61 -18.66
C THR A 182 -10.65 10.92 -17.77
N PHE A 183 -9.98 12.05 -18.01
CA PHE A 183 -8.87 12.51 -17.16
C PHE A 183 -9.33 12.83 -15.74
N PHE A 184 -10.55 13.36 -15.58
CA PHE A 184 -11.12 13.64 -14.26
C PHE A 184 -11.35 12.37 -13.45
N HIS A 185 -11.87 11.30 -14.04
CA HIS A 185 -12.13 10.04 -13.37
C HIS A 185 -10.84 9.27 -13.01
N TRP A 186 -9.79 9.39 -13.82
CA TRP A 186 -8.54 8.63 -13.69
C TRP A 186 -7.35 9.46 -13.20
N GLY A 187 -7.56 10.73 -12.92
CA GLY A 187 -6.54 11.68 -12.53
C GLY A 187 -6.33 11.79 -11.02
N VAL A 188 -5.96 13.00 -10.59
CA VAL A 188 -5.53 13.25 -9.20
C VAL A 188 -6.59 12.97 -8.15
N HIS A 189 -7.88 12.97 -8.49
CA HIS A 189 -8.97 12.67 -7.57
C HIS A 189 -8.94 11.21 -7.11
N ALA A 190 -8.80 10.26 -8.03
CA ALA A 190 -8.63 8.85 -7.73
C ALA A 190 -7.42 8.62 -6.81
N TRP A 191 -6.30 9.25 -7.12
CA TRP A 191 -5.07 9.10 -6.35
C TRP A 191 -5.11 9.83 -5.00
N ALA A 192 -5.90 10.91 -4.87
CA ALA A 192 -6.15 11.55 -3.58
C ALA A 192 -6.93 10.63 -2.63
N ILE A 193 -7.91 9.88 -3.13
CA ILE A 193 -8.64 8.86 -2.36
C ILE A 193 -7.65 7.84 -1.79
N TYR A 194 -6.78 7.29 -2.64
CA TYR A 194 -5.76 6.31 -2.20
C TYR A 194 -4.73 6.90 -1.24
N SER A 195 -4.35 8.18 -1.47
CA SER A 195 -3.40 8.89 -0.62
C SER A 195 -3.89 9.06 0.81
N VAL A 196 -5.18 9.31 1.04
CA VAL A 196 -5.75 9.44 2.40
C VAL A 196 -5.51 8.19 3.22
N VAL A 197 -5.88 7.03 2.69
CA VAL A 197 -5.71 5.75 3.39
C VAL A 197 -4.22 5.40 3.51
N GLY A 198 -3.48 5.51 2.40
CA GLY A 198 -2.05 5.18 2.37
C GLY A 198 -1.22 6.04 3.32
N LEU A 199 -1.48 7.36 3.36
CA LEU A 199 -0.81 8.28 4.27
C LEU A 199 -1.16 7.98 5.73
N SER A 200 -2.44 7.71 6.02
CA SER A 200 -2.88 7.36 7.38
C SER A 200 -2.21 6.08 7.88
N LEU A 201 -2.20 5.03 7.06
CA LEU A 201 -1.55 3.76 7.40
C LEU A 201 -0.04 3.93 7.60
N ALA A 202 0.65 4.61 6.68
CA ALA A 202 2.09 4.82 6.76
C ALA A 202 2.48 5.71 7.94
N TYR A 203 1.74 6.80 8.15
CA TYR A 203 2.03 7.75 9.22
C TYR A 203 1.85 7.13 10.60
N PHE A 204 0.67 6.56 10.88
CA PHE A 204 0.40 5.96 12.19
C PHE A 204 1.06 4.60 12.37
N GLY A 205 1.20 3.80 11.31
CA GLY A 205 1.90 2.52 11.35
C GLY A 205 3.38 2.68 11.68
N TYR A 206 4.09 3.52 10.94
CA TYR A 206 5.55 3.59 11.08
C TYR A 206 6.02 4.62 12.12
N ARG A 207 5.28 5.72 12.31
CA ARG A 207 5.69 6.75 13.28
C ARG A 207 5.20 6.46 14.69
N TYR A 208 4.01 5.87 14.81
CA TYR A 208 3.39 5.52 16.09
C TYR A 208 3.52 4.02 16.42
N ASN A 209 4.14 3.23 15.52
CA ASN A 209 4.32 1.79 15.65
C ASN A 209 3.00 1.03 15.91
N LEU A 210 1.94 1.42 15.20
CA LEU A 210 0.62 0.80 15.26
C LEU A 210 0.48 -0.27 14.15
N PRO A 211 -0.44 -1.23 14.32
CA PRO A 211 -0.73 -2.21 13.28
C PRO A 211 -1.14 -1.54 11.95
N LEU A 212 -0.74 -2.11 10.81
CA LEU A 212 -1.15 -1.63 9.49
C LEU A 212 -2.60 -2.02 9.19
N THR A 213 -3.55 -1.44 9.93
CA THR A 213 -5.00 -1.58 9.74
C THR A 213 -5.65 -0.20 9.73
N VAL A 214 -6.82 -0.08 9.10
CA VAL A 214 -7.47 1.24 8.91
C VAL A 214 -7.82 1.90 10.25
N ARG A 215 -8.23 1.11 11.26
CA ARG A 215 -8.52 1.61 12.61
C ARG A 215 -7.34 2.33 13.27
N SER A 216 -6.10 1.95 12.94
CA SER A 216 -4.90 2.61 13.48
C SER A 216 -4.80 4.09 13.09
N GLY A 217 -5.36 4.46 11.93
CA GLY A 217 -5.48 5.85 11.51
C GLY A 217 -6.36 6.72 12.42
N LEU A 218 -7.19 6.11 13.25
CA LEU A 218 -8.06 6.82 14.21
C LEU A 218 -7.42 7.02 15.59
N TYR A 219 -6.17 6.58 15.77
CA TYR A 219 -5.49 6.63 17.07
C TYR A 219 -5.48 8.03 17.72
N PRO A 220 -5.22 9.15 17.05
CA PRO A 220 -5.28 10.47 17.67
C PRO A 220 -6.62 10.81 18.31
N LEU A 221 -7.72 10.25 17.80
CA LEU A 221 -9.08 10.51 18.24
C LEU A 221 -9.57 9.51 19.30
N LEU A 222 -9.26 8.23 19.11
CA LEU A 222 -9.79 7.12 19.90
C LEU A 222 -8.79 6.50 20.88
N LYS A 223 -7.49 6.79 20.72
CA LYS A 223 -6.41 6.21 21.53
C LYS A 223 -6.51 4.67 21.54
N GLU A 224 -6.50 4.06 22.74
CA GLU A 224 -6.67 2.60 22.89
C GLU A 224 -8.07 2.11 22.47
N GLY A 225 -9.05 3.00 22.38
CA GLY A 225 -10.38 2.71 21.85
C GLY A 225 -10.39 2.20 20.40
N ILE A 226 -9.27 2.32 19.66
CA ILE A 226 -9.10 1.67 18.35
C ILE A 226 -9.20 0.14 18.44
N HIS A 227 -8.93 -0.45 19.59
CA HIS A 227 -9.07 -1.89 19.83
C HIS A 227 -10.50 -2.29 20.23
N GLY A 228 -11.38 -1.31 20.45
CA GLY A 228 -12.78 -1.48 20.82
C GLY A 228 -13.74 -1.59 19.63
N PRO A 229 -15.07 -1.54 19.90
CA PRO A 229 -16.12 -1.74 18.90
C PRO A 229 -16.04 -0.78 17.70
N ILE A 230 -15.68 0.48 17.91
CA ILE A 230 -15.56 1.48 16.84
C ILE A 230 -14.45 1.06 15.86
N GLY A 231 -13.28 0.67 16.37
CA GLY A 231 -12.19 0.18 15.53
C GLY A 231 -12.57 -1.08 14.77
N HIS A 232 -13.33 -2.00 15.39
CA HIS A 232 -13.83 -3.19 14.70
C HIS A 232 -14.77 -2.83 13.55
N VAL A 233 -15.70 -1.89 13.74
CA VAL A 233 -16.62 -1.42 12.69
C VAL A 233 -15.86 -0.80 11.52
N VAL A 234 -14.83 -0.01 11.80
CA VAL A 234 -13.97 0.61 10.76
C VAL A 234 -13.27 -0.46 9.90
N ASP A 235 -12.67 -1.46 10.53
CA ASP A 235 -12.00 -2.55 9.80
C ASP A 235 -13.02 -3.44 9.05
N ILE A 236 -14.24 -3.64 9.58
CA ILE A 236 -15.34 -4.32 8.87
C ILE A 236 -15.69 -3.58 7.58
N PHE A 237 -15.88 -2.26 7.63
CA PHE A 237 -16.16 -1.46 6.42
C PHE A 237 -14.99 -1.49 5.43
N ALA A 238 -13.74 -1.47 5.91
CA ALA A 238 -12.57 -1.60 5.06
C ALA A 238 -12.51 -2.96 4.33
N ILE A 239 -12.80 -4.05 5.03
CA ILE A 239 -12.87 -5.41 4.44
C ILE A 239 -14.01 -5.50 3.44
N CYS A 240 -15.21 -5.07 3.81
CA CYS A 240 -16.38 -5.14 2.92
C CYS A 240 -16.19 -4.26 1.67
N GLY A 241 -15.69 -3.03 1.83
CA GLY A 241 -15.36 -2.17 0.71
C GLY A 241 -14.34 -2.83 -0.23
N THR A 242 -13.22 -3.31 0.30
CA THR A 242 -12.20 -4.02 -0.49
C THR A 242 -12.77 -5.25 -1.20
N MET A 243 -13.60 -6.05 -0.52
CA MET A 243 -14.20 -7.26 -1.09
C MET A 243 -15.10 -6.94 -2.28
N PHE A 244 -16.03 -5.98 -2.14
CA PHE A 244 -16.94 -5.64 -3.22
C PHE A 244 -16.27 -4.83 -4.33
N GLY A 245 -15.33 -3.94 -3.99
CA GLY A 245 -14.49 -3.26 -4.98
C GLY A 245 -13.69 -4.25 -5.83
N LEU A 246 -13.06 -5.24 -5.20
CA LEU A 246 -12.35 -6.33 -5.88
C LEU A 246 -13.31 -7.14 -6.75
N ALA A 247 -14.45 -7.59 -6.22
CA ALA A 247 -15.46 -8.36 -6.96
C ALA A 247 -15.96 -7.60 -8.21
N THR A 248 -16.16 -6.28 -8.12
CA THR A 248 -16.54 -5.44 -9.27
C THR A 248 -15.47 -5.42 -10.34
N SER A 249 -14.19 -5.29 -9.96
CA SER A 249 -13.07 -5.35 -10.90
C SER A 249 -12.94 -6.72 -11.55
N LEU A 250 -13.15 -7.79 -10.76
CA LEU A 250 -13.20 -9.16 -11.30
C LEU A 250 -14.34 -9.32 -12.31
N GLY A 251 -15.51 -8.71 -12.05
CA GLY A 251 -16.63 -8.67 -12.98
C GLY A 251 -16.26 -8.02 -14.31
N PHE A 252 -15.68 -6.82 -14.30
CA PHE A 252 -15.19 -6.15 -15.51
C PHE A 252 -14.17 -7.02 -16.26
N GLY A 253 -13.21 -7.60 -15.54
CA GLY A 253 -12.18 -8.47 -16.14
C GLY A 253 -12.76 -9.69 -16.82
N VAL A 254 -13.72 -10.37 -16.19
CA VAL A 254 -14.37 -11.56 -16.77
C VAL A 254 -15.18 -11.22 -18.01
N LEU A 255 -15.93 -10.12 -17.99
CA LEU A 255 -16.68 -9.65 -19.15
C LEU A 255 -15.72 -9.37 -20.31
N GLN A 256 -14.63 -8.66 -20.07
CA GLN A 256 -13.63 -8.35 -21.10
C GLN A 256 -12.91 -9.61 -21.61
N ILE A 257 -12.50 -10.54 -20.73
CA ILE A 257 -11.89 -11.80 -21.15
C ILE A 257 -12.87 -12.60 -22.01
N ASN A 258 -14.15 -12.72 -21.61
CA ASN A 258 -15.16 -13.44 -22.38
C ASN A 258 -15.40 -12.80 -23.76
N SER A 259 -15.46 -11.47 -23.83
CA SER A 259 -15.57 -10.73 -25.10
C SER A 259 -14.36 -10.97 -26.01
N GLY A 260 -13.14 -10.95 -25.45
CA GLY A 260 -11.92 -11.27 -26.19
C GLY A 260 -11.86 -12.71 -26.68
N LEU A 261 -12.31 -13.68 -25.87
CA LEU A 261 -12.39 -15.10 -26.29
C LEU A 261 -13.49 -15.31 -27.32
N ASN A 262 -14.58 -14.56 -27.26
CA ASN A 262 -15.59 -14.57 -28.32
C ASN A 262 -15.01 -14.06 -29.63
N TYR A 263 -14.30 -12.93 -29.59
CA TYR A 263 -13.65 -12.34 -30.75
C TYR A 263 -12.61 -13.28 -31.40
N LEU A 264 -11.74 -13.89 -30.59
CA LEU A 264 -10.61 -14.71 -31.08
C LEU A 264 -11.00 -16.13 -31.46
N LEU A 265 -11.92 -16.76 -30.72
CA LEU A 265 -12.19 -18.17 -30.76
C LEU A 265 -13.66 -18.51 -30.99
N GLY A 266 -14.55 -17.51 -31.08
CA GLY A 266 -15.98 -17.72 -31.23
C GLY A 266 -16.66 -18.30 -29.98
N ILE A 267 -16.02 -18.23 -28.80
CA ILE A 267 -16.60 -18.70 -27.53
C ILE A 267 -17.79 -17.80 -27.17
N PRO A 268 -19.00 -18.33 -26.93
CA PRO A 268 -20.17 -17.49 -26.71
C PRO A 268 -20.04 -16.60 -25.43
N GLN A 269 -20.49 -15.37 -25.54
CA GLN A 269 -20.63 -14.50 -24.38
C GLN A 269 -21.83 -14.99 -23.56
N SER A 270 -21.58 -15.69 -22.46
CA SER A 270 -22.62 -16.25 -21.63
C SER A 270 -22.20 -16.29 -20.17
N ILE A 271 -23.21 -16.26 -19.28
CA ILE A 271 -22.96 -16.35 -17.83
C ILE A 271 -22.22 -17.64 -17.46
N TYR A 272 -22.43 -18.76 -18.17
CA TYR A 272 -21.75 -20.01 -17.86
C TYR A 272 -20.24 -19.93 -18.15
N VAL A 273 -19.85 -19.28 -19.27
CA VAL A 273 -18.43 -19.02 -19.58
C VAL A 273 -17.84 -18.06 -18.57
N GLN A 274 -18.56 -17.02 -18.19
CA GLN A 274 -18.11 -16.06 -17.19
C GLN A 274 -17.89 -16.71 -15.83
N LEU A 275 -18.79 -17.57 -15.36
CA LEU A 275 -18.64 -18.33 -14.12
C LEU A 275 -17.46 -19.30 -14.17
N LEU A 276 -17.24 -19.96 -15.31
CA LEU A 276 -16.06 -20.79 -15.51
C LEU A 276 -14.77 -19.96 -15.42
N LEU A 277 -14.73 -18.79 -16.06
CA LEU A 277 -13.57 -17.90 -16.01
C LEU A 277 -13.30 -17.40 -14.58
N VAL A 278 -14.33 -16.95 -13.83
CA VAL A 278 -14.18 -16.59 -12.41
C VAL A 278 -13.59 -17.76 -11.64
N THR A 279 -14.10 -18.97 -11.84
CA THR A 279 -13.64 -20.17 -11.12
C THR A 279 -12.18 -20.49 -11.42
N VAL A 280 -11.79 -20.50 -12.70
CA VAL A 280 -10.42 -20.80 -13.14
C VAL A 280 -9.44 -19.75 -12.59
N VAL A 281 -9.75 -18.48 -12.77
CA VAL A 281 -8.84 -17.41 -12.33
C VAL A 281 -8.74 -17.35 -10.81
N THR A 282 -9.85 -17.54 -10.09
CA THR A 282 -9.84 -17.61 -8.62
C THR A 282 -9.03 -18.82 -8.13
N ALA A 283 -9.11 -19.96 -8.80
CA ALA A 283 -8.31 -21.13 -8.47
C ALA A 283 -6.80 -20.86 -8.66
N ILE A 284 -6.41 -20.22 -9.77
CA ILE A 284 -5.02 -19.82 -10.02
C ILE A 284 -4.55 -18.83 -8.95
N ALA A 285 -5.34 -17.81 -8.63
CA ALA A 285 -5.03 -16.84 -7.59
C ALA A 285 -4.90 -17.50 -6.21
N THR A 286 -5.78 -18.45 -5.89
CA THR A 286 -5.71 -19.22 -4.62
C THR A 286 -4.44 -20.05 -4.52
N ILE A 287 -4.04 -20.72 -5.60
CA ILE A 287 -2.77 -21.46 -5.66
C ILE A 287 -1.59 -20.50 -5.45
N SER A 288 -1.61 -19.33 -6.07
CA SER A 288 -0.60 -18.30 -5.92
C SER A 288 -0.45 -17.85 -4.46
N VAL A 289 -1.57 -17.48 -3.81
CA VAL A 289 -1.61 -17.02 -2.40
C VAL A 289 -1.08 -18.09 -1.43
N VAL A 290 -1.36 -19.36 -1.68
CA VAL A 290 -0.97 -20.47 -0.78
C VAL A 290 0.49 -20.85 -0.93
N THR A 291 0.96 -20.92 -2.15
CA THR A 291 2.32 -21.37 -2.44
C THR A 291 3.38 -20.36 -2.02
N GLY A 292 2.98 -19.10 -1.75
CA GLY A 292 3.88 -18.04 -1.33
C GLY A 292 4.99 -17.77 -2.35
N VAL A 293 4.69 -18.00 -3.64
CA VAL A 293 5.66 -17.78 -4.72
C VAL A 293 5.82 -16.27 -4.97
N GLU A 294 6.30 -15.55 -3.95
CA GLU A 294 6.55 -14.09 -4.06
C GLU A 294 7.38 -13.75 -5.31
N LYS A 295 8.34 -14.60 -5.66
CA LYS A 295 9.12 -14.44 -6.90
C LYS A 295 8.28 -14.64 -8.15
N GLY A 296 7.34 -15.60 -8.16
CA GLY A 296 6.51 -15.89 -9.31
C GLY A 296 5.50 -14.78 -9.58
N VAL A 297 4.78 -14.32 -8.55
CA VAL A 297 3.82 -13.21 -8.65
C VAL A 297 4.53 -11.92 -9.06
N ARG A 298 5.70 -11.67 -8.51
CA ARG A 298 6.51 -10.50 -8.87
C ARG A 298 6.91 -10.54 -10.34
N ILE A 299 7.46 -11.67 -10.83
CA ILE A 299 7.84 -11.82 -12.25
C ILE A 299 6.62 -11.65 -13.14
N LEU A 300 5.48 -12.25 -12.77
CA LEU A 300 4.24 -12.15 -13.52
C LEU A 300 3.75 -10.68 -13.60
N SER A 301 3.79 -9.95 -12.50
CA SER A 301 3.40 -8.53 -12.45
C SER A 301 4.37 -7.64 -13.24
N GLU A 302 5.68 -7.86 -13.12
CA GLU A 302 6.69 -7.12 -13.90
C GLU A 302 6.56 -7.39 -15.41
N THR A 303 6.31 -8.65 -15.80
CA THR A 303 6.05 -9.04 -17.20
C THR A 303 4.77 -8.40 -17.71
N ASN A 304 3.71 -8.40 -16.91
CA ASN A 304 2.43 -7.81 -17.29
C ASN A 304 2.56 -6.29 -17.53
N LEU A 305 3.26 -5.61 -16.64
CA LEU A 305 3.54 -4.19 -16.79
C LEU A 305 4.35 -3.90 -18.06
N PHE A 306 5.39 -4.69 -18.31
CA PHE A 306 6.20 -4.57 -19.53
C PHE A 306 5.34 -4.76 -20.80
N LEU A 307 4.53 -5.80 -20.84
CA LEU A 307 3.64 -6.09 -21.98
C LEU A 307 2.58 -4.99 -22.18
N ALA A 308 2.04 -4.42 -21.09
CA ALA A 308 1.11 -3.30 -21.16
C ALA A 308 1.77 -2.06 -21.80
N VAL A 309 2.99 -1.74 -21.37
CA VAL A 309 3.76 -0.63 -21.97
C VAL A 309 4.07 -0.90 -23.45
N VAL A 310 4.43 -2.14 -23.79
CA VAL A 310 4.65 -2.54 -25.20
C VAL A 310 3.38 -2.35 -26.04
N LEU A 311 2.21 -2.77 -25.52
CA LEU A 311 0.93 -2.57 -26.20
C LEU A 311 0.62 -1.08 -26.39
N MET A 312 0.84 -0.24 -25.36
CA MET A 312 0.64 1.20 -25.45
C MET A 312 1.57 1.83 -26.51
N LEU A 313 2.86 1.46 -26.51
CA LEU A 313 3.82 1.97 -27.50
C LEU A 313 3.47 1.49 -28.91
N PHE A 314 2.96 0.28 -29.06
CA PHE A 314 2.47 -0.20 -30.34
C PHE A 314 1.33 0.68 -30.86
N VAL A 315 0.28 0.93 -30.05
CA VAL A 315 -0.85 1.80 -30.44
C VAL A 315 -0.38 3.23 -30.73
N LEU A 316 0.55 3.75 -29.93
CA LEU A 316 1.14 5.06 -30.15
C LEU A 316 1.86 5.20 -31.50
N VAL A 317 2.64 4.19 -31.89
CA VAL A 317 3.42 4.19 -33.14
C VAL A 317 2.55 3.96 -34.37
N VAL A 318 1.56 3.06 -34.26
CA VAL A 318 0.64 2.74 -35.37
C VAL A 318 -0.42 3.83 -35.55
N GLY A 319 -0.82 4.49 -34.47
CA GLY A 319 -1.76 5.60 -34.48
C GLY A 319 -1.15 6.89 -35.02
N PRO A 320 -1.91 7.98 -35.05
CA PRO A 320 -1.44 9.29 -35.52
C PRO A 320 -0.52 9.96 -34.47
N THR A 321 0.67 9.41 -34.21
CA THR A 321 1.60 9.80 -33.13
C THR A 321 1.73 11.30 -32.92
N GLY A 322 1.95 12.06 -34.03
CA GLY A 322 2.12 13.51 -33.95
C GLY A 322 0.87 14.24 -33.46
N THR A 323 -0.31 13.72 -33.79
CA THR A 323 -1.59 14.24 -33.31
C THR A 323 -1.79 13.86 -31.84
N LEU A 324 -1.52 12.60 -31.48
CA LEU A 324 -1.66 12.12 -30.11
C LEU A 324 -0.80 12.92 -29.12
N MET A 325 0.42 13.32 -29.51
CA MET A 325 1.25 14.16 -28.65
C MET A 325 0.70 15.57 -28.48
N ARG A 326 0.11 16.15 -29.52
CA ARG A 326 -0.61 17.43 -29.41
C ARG A 326 -1.87 17.30 -28.56
N ASP A 327 -2.64 16.22 -28.75
CA ASP A 327 -3.83 15.91 -27.97
C ASP A 327 -3.49 15.71 -26.50
N PHE A 328 -2.40 15.01 -26.19
CA PHE A 328 -1.95 14.81 -24.82
C PHE A 328 -1.71 16.15 -24.08
N VAL A 329 -1.00 17.08 -24.71
CA VAL A 329 -0.76 18.42 -24.14
C VAL A 329 -2.08 19.19 -24.00
N GLN A 330 -2.95 19.14 -25.02
CA GLN A 330 -4.26 19.79 -24.99
C GLN A 330 -5.16 19.23 -23.93
N ASN A 331 -5.22 17.91 -23.77
CA ASN A 331 -6.04 17.21 -22.77
C ASN A 331 -5.63 17.56 -21.33
N ILE A 332 -4.31 17.69 -21.07
CA ILE A 332 -3.83 18.18 -19.77
C ILE A 332 -4.34 19.61 -19.51
N GLY A 333 -4.28 20.50 -20.50
CA GLY A 333 -4.80 21.86 -20.38
C GLY A 333 -6.29 21.89 -20.07
N LEU A 334 -7.10 21.12 -20.80
CA LEU A 334 -8.56 21.01 -20.60
C LEU A 334 -8.91 20.42 -19.22
N TYR A 335 -8.13 19.43 -18.79
CA TYR A 335 -8.30 18.84 -17.46
C TYR A 335 -8.02 19.86 -16.35
N LEU A 336 -6.92 20.59 -16.42
CA LEU A 336 -6.55 21.57 -15.40
C LEU A 336 -7.52 22.76 -15.38
N ASP A 337 -7.98 23.23 -16.54
CA ASP A 337 -8.97 24.31 -16.69
C ASP A 337 -10.30 23.93 -16.03
N SER A 338 -10.79 22.71 -16.23
CA SER A 338 -12.08 22.22 -15.71
C SER A 338 -11.99 21.60 -14.32
N LEU A 339 -10.81 21.45 -13.72
CA LEU A 339 -10.58 20.68 -12.51
C LEU A 339 -11.49 21.08 -11.35
N VAL A 340 -11.49 22.38 -11.00
CA VAL A 340 -12.27 22.88 -9.86
C VAL A 340 -13.77 22.80 -10.14
N LEU A 341 -14.20 23.18 -11.35
CA LEU A 341 -15.60 23.12 -11.75
C LEU A 341 -16.12 21.68 -11.62
N ARG A 342 -15.45 20.70 -12.22
CA ARG A 342 -15.86 19.28 -12.18
C ARG A 342 -15.82 18.70 -10.78
N THR A 343 -14.88 19.15 -9.92
CA THR A 343 -14.79 18.69 -8.53
C THR A 343 -16.07 18.95 -7.73
N PHE A 344 -16.81 20.02 -8.06
CA PHE A 344 -18.01 20.41 -7.32
C PHE A 344 -19.30 20.36 -8.16
N ASN A 345 -19.24 19.99 -9.44
CA ASN A 345 -20.41 19.92 -10.30
C ASN A 345 -21.17 18.60 -10.09
N ILE A 346 -22.33 18.69 -9.45
CA ILE A 346 -23.28 17.59 -9.26
C ILE A 346 -24.53 17.73 -10.14
N TYR A 347 -24.52 18.66 -11.06
CA TYR A 347 -25.67 18.97 -11.92
C TYR A 347 -26.98 19.29 -11.12
N ALA A 348 -26.84 20.01 -9.99
CA ALA A 348 -27.95 20.27 -9.08
C ALA A 348 -29.09 21.10 -9.73
N TYR A 349 -28.75 21.99 -10.67
CA TYR A 349 -29.73 22.85 -11.35
C TYR A 349 -30.29 22.22 -12.63
N GLU A 350 -29.52 21.30 -13.24
CA GLU A 350 -29.91 20.53 -14.42
C GLU A 350 -29.57 19.06 -14.21
N PRO A 351 -30.40 18.29 -13.47
CA PRO A 351 -30.08 16.91 -13.13
C PRO A 351 -29.78 16.05 -14.36
N ARG A 352 -28.63 15.38 -14.35
CA ARG A 352 -28.17 14.48 -15.42
C ARG A 352 -27.87 13.09 -14.84
N PRO A 353 -28.64 12.07 -15.22
CA PRO A 353 -28.42 10.68 -14.74
C PRO A 353 -27.03 10.14 -15.05
N TRP A 354 -26.33 10.77 -15.98
CA TRP A 354 -24.95 10.44 -16.36
C TRP A 354 -24.01 10.44 -15.16
N ILE A 355 -24.15 11.39 -14.22
CA ILE A 355 -23.25 11.51 -13.06
C ILE A 355 -23.32 10.30 -12.15
N ASP A 356 -24.49 9.71 -11.98
CA ASP A 356 -24.74 8.53 -11.14
C ASP A 356 -24.00 7.30 -11.69
N SER A 357 -24.06 7.12 -13.01
CA SER A 357 -23.47 5.97 -13.71
C SER A 357 -21.95 6.07 -13.88
N TRP A 358 -21.39 7.27 -13.84
CA TRP A 358 -19.99 7.53 -14.11
C TRP A 358 -19.25 8.11 -12.92
N THR A 359 -19.32 9.39 -12.66
CA THR A 359 -18.50 10.05 -11.63
C THR A 359 -18.75 9.47 -10.23
N LEU A 360 -20.01 9.32 -9.82
CA LEU A 360 -20.32 8.81 -8.48
C LEU A 360 -19.99 7.33 -8.33
N PHE A 361 -20.19 6.54 -9.39
CA PHE A 361 -19.74 5.15 -9.41
C PHE A 361 -18.21 5.07 -9.30
N TYR A 362 -17.45 5.86 -10.06
CA TYR A 362 -15.99 5.88 -9.98
C TYR A 362 -15.51 6.25 -8.57
N TRP A 363 -16.11 7.28 -7.95
CA TRP A 363 -15.74 7.65 -6.59
C TRP A 363 -16.01 6.53 -5.59
N ALA A 364 -17.17 5.90 -5.67
CA ALA A 364 -17.50 4.75 -4.84
C ALA A 364 -16.51 3.58 -5.07
N TRP A 365 -16.16 3.30 -6.31
CA TRP A 365 -15.23 2.24 -6.67
C TRP A 365 -13.82 2.51 -6.13
N TRP A 366 -13.29 3.72 -6.33
CA TRP A 366 -11.99 4.11 -5.79
C TRP A 366 -11.97 4.12 -4.26
N ILE A 367 -13.02 4.59 -3.60
CA ILE A 367 -13.16 4.55 -2.14
C ILE A 367 -13.13 3.10 -1.65
N SER A 368 -13.86 2.19 -2.29
CA SER A 368 -13.86 0.77 -1.95
C SER A 368 -12.50 0.09 -2.14
N TRP A 369 -11.75 0.49 -3.15
CA TRP A 369 -10.39 -0.02 -3.42
C TRP A 369 -9.32 0.58 -2.51
N SER A 370 -9.60 1.71 -1.88
CA SER A 370 -8.59 2.48 -1.16
C SER A 370 -7.92 1.76 0.02
N PRO A 371 -8.54 0.83 0.78
CA PRO A 371 -7.83 0.07 1.80
C PRO A 371 -6.74 -0.82 1.20
N PHE A 372 -7.01 -1.44 0.05
CA PHE A 372 -6.06 -2.30 -0.65
C PHE A 372 -4.89 -1.49 -1.23
N VAL A 373 -5.18 -0.51 -2.09
CA VAL A 373 -4.16 0.31 -2.74
C VAL A 373 -3.40 1.14 -1.71
N GLY A 374 -4.11 1.71 -0.72
CA GLY A 374 -3.50 2.49 0.35
C GLY A 374 -2.52 1.68 1.20
N MET A 375 -2.86 0.42 1.54
CA MET A 375 -1.93 -0.45 2.27
C MET A 375 -0.69 -0.78 1.44
N PHE A 376 -0.85 -1.05 0.16
CA PHE A 376 0.29 -1.29 -0.73
C PHE A 376 1.23 -0.08 -0.78
N ILE A 377 0.67 1.11 -1.04
CA ILE A 377 1.44 2.36 -1.11
C ILE A 377 2.12 2.67 0.23
N ALA A 378 1.42 2.44 1.36
CA ALA A 378 1.99 2.62 2.69
C ALA A 378 3.23 1.74 2.89
N ARG A 379 3.14 0.45 2.55
CA ARG A 379 4.24 -0.53 2.74
C ARG A 379 5.53 -0.16 2.02
N ILE A 380 5.42 0.43 0.83
CA ILE A 380 6.60 0.80 0.04
C ILE A 380 7.14 2.20 0.36
N SER A 381 6.48 2.97 1.24
CA SER A 381 6.77 4.40 1.45
C SER A 381 7.41 4.72 2.79
N ARG A 382 7.84 3.72 3.57
CA ARG A 382 8.53 3.92 4.84
C ARG A 382 9.75 4.83 4.67
N GLY A 383 9.91 5.81 5.57
CA GLY A 383 11.04 6.75 5.58
C GLY A 383 10.91 7.94 4.61
N ARG A 384 9.89 7.96 3.74
CA ARG A 384 9.60 9.12 2.89
C ARG A 384 9.01 10.26 3.69
N THR A 385 9.13 11.49 3.18
CA THR A 385 8.40 12.62 3.73
C THR A 385 6.95 12.62 3.25
N VAL A 386 6.05 13.27 3.98
CA VAL A 386 4.65 13.46 3.58
C VAL A 386 4.56 14.15 2.21
N ARG A 387 5.45 15.13 1.95
CA ARG A 387 5.52 15.85 0.67
C ARG A 387 5.89 14.91 -0.48
N GLU A 388 6.97 14.13 -0.33
CA GLU A 388 7.37 13.14 -1.33
C GLU A 388 6.25 12.13 -1.59
N PHE A 389 5.65 11.62 -0.51
CA PHE A 389 4.57 10.64 -0.60
C PHE A 389 3.38 11.19 -1.39
N VAL A 390 2.81 12.32 -0.96
CA VAL A 390 1.60 12.86 -1.59
C VAL A 390 1.86 13.29 -3.03
N THR A 391 2.97 14.00 -3.28
CA THR A 391 3.27 14.46 -4.65
C THR A 391 3.52 13.30 -5.61
N ALA A 392 4.25 12.28 -5.20
CA ALA A 392 4.50 11.13 -6.07
C ALA A 392 3.21 10.31 -6.29
N VAL A 393 2.43 10.03 -5.24
CA VAL A 393 1.20 9.24 -5.36
C VAL A 393 0.15 9.94 -6.20
N LEU A 394 0.00 11.28 -6.08
CA LEU A 394 -0.97 12.04 -6.88
C LEU A 394 -0.57 12.15 -8.36
N PHE A 395 0.68 12.45 -8.65
CA PHE A 395 1.05 12.88 -9.98
C PHE A 395 1.68 11.78 -10.84
N VAL A 396 2.47 10.86 -10.28
CA VAL A 396 3.20 9.87 -11.10
C VAL A 396 2.24 8.91 -11.81
N PRO A 397 1.31 8.24 -11.10
CA PRO A 397 0.38 7.35 -11.78
C PRO A 397 -0.63 8.10 -12.65
N ALA A 398 -1.09 9.30 -12.21
CA ALA A 398 -2.02 10.12 -12.99
C ALA A 398 -1.43 10.52 -14.37
N MET A 399 -0.17 10.96 -14.41
CA MET A 399 0.48 11.31 -15.67
C MET A 399 0.60 10.13 -16.63
N PHE A 400 0.89 8.95 -16.11
CA PHE A 400 0.89 7.73 -16.92
C PHE A 400 -0.51 7.41 -17.44
N THR A 401 -1.51 7.46 -16.57
CA THR A 401 -2.90 7.19 -16.96
C THR A 401 -3.38 8.19 -18.02
N PHE A 402 -2.99 9.46 -17.93
CA PHE A 402 -3.30 10.47 -18.95
C PHE A 402 -2.69 10.13 -20.31
N LEU A 403 -1.43 9.67 -20.32
CA LEU A 403 -0.81 9.20 -21.56
C LEU A 403 -1.52 7.96 -22.11
N TRP A 404 -1.83 6.99 -21.23
CA TRP A 404 -2.55 5.78 -21.60
C TRP A 404 -3.91 6.09 -22.23
N MET A 405 -4.73 6.91 -21.54
CA MET A 405 -6.07 7.29 -22.04
C MET A 405 -5.99 8.11 -23.32
N THR A 406 -4.97 8.96 -23.48
CA THR A 406 -4.75 9.67 -24.75
C THR A 406 -4.41 8.70 -25.87
N VAL A 407 -3.46 7.79 -25.64
CA VAL A 407 -3.02 6.86 -26.69
C VAL A 407 -4.18 5.97 -27.15
N PHE A 408 -4.94 5.39 -26.26
CA PHE A 408 -6.05 4.51 -26.63
C PHE A 408 -7.32 5.31 -27.00
N GLY A 409 -7.74 6.26 -26.16
CA GLY A 409 -8.99 6.99 -26.35
C GLY A 409 -8.97 7.92 -27.56
N ASN A 410 -7.95 8.78 -27.68
CA ASN A 410 -7.87 9.65 -28.86
C ASN A 410 -7.65 8.88 -30.17
N THR A 411 -6.89 7.76 -30.13
CA THR A 411 -6.76 6.90 -31.33
C THR A 411 -8.10 6.27 -31.68
N ALA A 412 -8.89 5.81 -30.72
CA ALA A 412 -10.20 5.24 -30.98
C ALA A 412 -11.16 6.29 -31.58
N ILE A 413 -11.20 7.50 -31.04
CA ILE A 413 -11.99 8.59 -31.63
C ILE A 413 -11.49 8.96 -33.03
N TYR A 414 -10.18 9.00 -33.25
CA TYR A 414 -9.61 9.22 -34.57
C TYR A 414 -10.03 8.13 -35.57
N VAL A 415 -9.94 6.86 -35.17
CA VAL A 415 -10.39 5.71 -36.00
C VAL A 415 -11.89 5.82 -36.29
N ASP A 416 -12.71 6.10 -35.30
CA ASP A 416 -14.16 6.21 -35.48
C ASP A 416 -14.55 7.29 -36.47
N THR A 417 -13.89 8.47 -36.39
CA THR A 417 -14.21 9.62 -37.22
C THR A 417 -13.62 9.57 -38.63
N THR A 418 -12.50 8.85 -38.86
CA THR A 418 -11.77 8.85 -40.13
C THR A 418 -11.85 7.54 -40.89
N ILE A 419 -12.07 6.41 -40.23
CA ILE A 419 -12.02 5.07 -40.83
C ILE A 419 -13.35 4.34 -40.66
N ALA A 420 -13.86 4.25 -39.40
CA ALA A 420 -15.02 3.46 -39.04
C ALA A 420 -16.37 4.18 -39.31
N ASN A 421 -16.36 5.49 -39.58
CA ASN A 421 -17.58 6.28 -39.89
C ASN A 421 -18.70 6.14 -38.85
N GLY A 422 -18.36 6.14 -37.54
CA GLY A 422 -19.28 6.01 -36.42
C GLY A 422 -19.67 4.57 -36.08
N GLU A 423 -19.05 3.56 -36.66
CA GLU A 423 -19.36 2.16 -36.38
C GLU A 423 -18.80 1.74 -35.01
N LEU A 424 -17.57 2.11 -34.71
CA LEU A 424 -16.95 1.82 -33.41
C LEU A 424 -17.74 2.46 -32.24
N ALA A 425 -18.21 3.70 -32.40
CA ALA A 425 -19.04 4.37 -31.40
C ALA A 425 -20.39 3.64 -31.18
N ARG A 426 -20.99 3.09 -32.22
CA ARG A 426 -22.22 2.28 -32.11
C ARG A 426 -22.01 0.97 -31.36
N ASP A 427 -20.92 0.28 -31.68
CA ASP A 427 -20.60 -1.01 -31.08
C ASP A 427 -20.26 -0.87 -29.59
N VAL A 428 -19.46 0.14 -29.23
CA VAL A 428 -19.13 0.48 -27.84
C VAL A 428 -20.39 0.87 -27.03
N LYS A 429 -21.33 1.60 -27.65
CA LYS A 429 -22.60 1.96 -27.02
C LYS A 429 -23.49 0.74 -26.79
N ALA A 430 -23.42 -0.27 -27.65
CA ALA A 430 -24.18 -1.52 -27.50
C ALA A 430 -23.59 -2.42 -26.40
N ASP A 431 -22.27 -2.55 -26.36
CA ASP A 431 -21.56 -3.36 -25.35
C ASP A 431 -20.16 -2.79 -25.08
N LEU A 432 -19.98 -2.22 -23.88
CA LEU A 432 -18.71 -1.64 -23.48
C LEU A 432 -17.56 -2.68 -23.41
N SER A 433 -17.87 -3.95 -23.15
CA SER A 433 -16.87 -5.01 -22.96
C SER A 433 -16.12 -5.37 -24.23
N VAL A 434 -16.70 -5.09 -25.41
CA VAL A 434 -16.07 -5.36 -26.72
C VAL A 434 -15.19 -4.20 -27.21
N ALA A 435 -15.29 -3.03 -26.60
CA ALA A 435 -14.70 -1.78 -27.09
C ALA A 435 -13.24 -1.91 -27.51
N LEU A 436 -12.41 -2.54 -26.68
CA LEU A 436 -10.98 -2.70 -26.94
C LEU A 436 -10.70 -3.61 -28.13
N PHE A 437 -11.47 -4.70 -28.29
CA PHE A 437 -11.29 -5.68 -29.37
C PHE A 437 -11.79 -5.13 -30.70
N GLN A 438 -12.93 -4.46 -30.73
CA GLN A 438 -13.45 -3.76 -31.91
C GLN A 438 -12.51 -2.67 -32.39
N PHE A 439 -11.93 -1.92 -31.45
CA PHE A 439 -10.89 -0.93 -31.78
C PHE A 439 -9.67 -1.57 -32.46
N PHE A 440 -9.21 -2.73 -31.96
CA PHE A 440 -8.05 -3.42 -32.56
C PHE A 440 -8.30 -3.92 -33.98
N GLU A 441 -9.54 -4.13 -34.42
CA GLU A 441 -9.86 -4.52 -35.81
C GLU A 441 -9.37 -3.49 -36.83
N TYR A 442 -9.33 -2.23 -36.42
CA TYR A 442 -8.86 -1.13 -37.27
C TYR A 442 -7.34 -0.93 -37.22
N LEU A 443 -6.63 -1.72 -36.41
CA LEU A 443 -5.17 -1.64 -36.27
C LEU A 443 -4.49 -2.86 -36.92
N PRO A 444 -3.19 -2.76 -37.28
CA PRO A 444 -2.43 -3.91 -37.74
C PRO A 444 -2.40 -5.04 -36.69
N TRP A 445 -2.44 -6.28 -37.16
CA TRP A 445 -2.34 -7.50 -36.36
C TRP A 445 -3.41 -7.63 -35.24
N PRO A 446 -4.72 -7.51 -35.55
CA PRO A 446 -5.78 -7.47 -34.56
C PRO A 446 -5.82 -8.73 -33.67
N ALA A 447 -5.54 -9.92 -34.24
CA ALA A 447 -5.49 -11.16 -33.46
C ALA A 447 -4.35 -11.17 -32.42
N VAL A 448 -3.19 -10.58 -32.75
CA VAL A 448 -2.04 -10.52 -31.82
C VAL A 448 -2.33 -9.53 -30.69
N THR A 449 -2.81 -8.33 -31.00
CA THR A 449 -3.15 -7.32 -30.00
C THR A 449 -4.29 -7.76 -29.08
N SER A 450 -5.32 -8.40 -29.66
CA SER A 450 -6.43 -8.96 -28.88
C SER A 450 -5.99 -10.12 -27.98
N THR A 451 -5.13 -11.02 -28.46
CA THR A 451 -4.56 -12.09 -27.64
C THR A 451 -3.74 -11.51 -26.48
N LEU A 452 -2.92 -10.51 -26.78
CA LEU A 452 -2.12 -9.82 -25.76
C LEU A 452 -3.01 -9.13 -24.72
N ALA A 453 -4.11 -8.48 -25.14
CA ALA A 453 -5.05 -7.85 -24.23
C ALA A 453 -5.77 -8.86 -23.32
N VAL A 454 -6.24 -10.00 -23.85
CA VAL A 454 -6.83 -11.08 -23.05
C VAL A 454 -5.85 -11.61 -22.02
N LEU A 455 -4.58 -11.82 -22.42
CA LEU A 455 -3.52 -12.24 -21.50
C LEU A 455 -3.27 -11.22 -20.41
N LEU A 456 -3.12 -9.93 -20.76
CA LEU A 456 -2.91 -8.84 -19.81
C LEU A 456 -4.03 -8.76 -18.78
N VAL A 457 -5.31 -8.77 -19.22
CA VAL A 457 -6.47 -8.72 -18.33
C VAL A 457 -6.50 -9.94 -17.41
N SER A 458 -6.19 -11.13 -17.93
CA SER A 458 -6.13 -12.36 -17.15
C SER A 458 -5.07 -12.31 -16.06
N ILE A 459 -3.88 -11.78 -16.36
CA ILE A 459 -2.80 -11.62 -15.39
C ILE A 459 -3.18 -10.55 -14.34
N PHE A 460 -3.73 -9.41 -14.76
CA PHE A 460 -4.22 -8.40 -13.83
C PHE A 460 -5.30 -8.96 -12.90
N PHE A 461 -6.18 -9.81 -13.39
CA PHE A 461 -7.20 -10.47 -12.58
C PHE A 461 -6.57 -11.34 -11.48
N VAL A 462 -5.63 -12.23 -11.84
CA VAL A 462 -4.94 -13.11 -10.89
C VAL A 462 -4.20 -12.30 -9.84
N THR A 463 -3.40 -11.32 -10.26
CA THR A 463 -2.56 -10.52 -9.34
C THR A 463 -3.38 -9.61 -8.43
N SER A 464 -4.50 -9.06 -8.91
CA SER A 464 -5.43 -8.27 -8.09
C SER A 464 -6.16 -9.12 -7.07
N SER A 465 -6.62 -10.33 -7.46
CA SER A 465 -7.30 -11.28 -6.56
C SER A 465 -6.37 -11.80 -5.47
N ASP A 466 -5.14 -12.17 -5.82
CA ASP A 466 -4.09 -12.58 -4.89
C ASP A 466 -3.81 -11.47 -3.85
N SER A 467 -3.37 -10.31 -4.33
CA SER A 467 -2.94 -9.21 -3.46
C SER A 467 -4.10 -8.61 -2.65
N GLY A 468 -5.29 -8.48 -3.24
CA GLY A 468 -6.49 -7.99 -2.55
C GLY A 468 -6.92 -8.92 -1.42
N SER A 469 -6.88 -10.23 -1.64
CA SER A 469 -7.19 -11.22 -0.61
C SER A 469 -6.21 -11.18 0.55
N LEU A 470 -4.91 -10.96 0.29
CA LEU A 470 -3.88 -10.80 1.33
C LEU A 470 -4.10 -9.54 2.17
N VAL A 471 -4.57 -8.45 1.57
CA VAL A 471 -4.90 -7.23 2.33
C VAL A 471 -6.12 -7.45 3.22
N ILE A 472 -7.18 -8.07 2.69
CA ILE A 472 -8.36 -8.43 3.49
C ILE A 472 -7.94 -9.32 4.67
N ASP A 473 -7.11 -10.32 4.43
CA ASP A 473 -6.58 -11.22 5.43
C ASP A 473 -5.76 -10.48 6.52
N THR A 474 -4.90 -9.55 6.11
CA THR A 474 -4.11 -8.72 7.03
C THR A 474 -5.01 -7.85 7.92
N ILE A 475 -6.04 -7.20 7.37
CA ILE A 475 -6.99 -6.39 8.15
C ILE A 475 -7.79 -7.28 9.11
N ALA A 476 -8.29 -8.43 8.64
CA ALA A 476 -9.04 -9.39 9.44
C ALA A 476 -8.21 -10.01 10.59
N SER A 477 -6.88 -10.02 10.44
CA SER A 477 -5.92 -10.51 11.44
C SER A 477 -5.39 -9.40 12.36
N GLY A 478 -5.93 -8.17 12.26
CA GLY A 478 -5.49 -7.05 13.08
C GLY A 478 -4.09 -6.54 12.76
N GLY A 479 -3.63 -6.70 11.51
CA GLY A 479 -2.31 -6.26 11.03
C GLY A 479 -1.26 -7.37 10.93
N GLU A 480 -1.59 -8.62 11.38
CA GLU A 480 -0.69 -9.76 11.28
C GLU A 480 -0.55 -10.20 9.81
N THR A 481 0.67 -10.37 9.34
CA THR A 481 0.96 -10.78 7.95
C THR A 481 1.29 -12.26 7.82
N ALA A 482 1.74 -12.91 8.90
CA ALA A 482 2.06 -14.34 8.93
C ALA A 482 0.83 -15.18 9.30
N THR A 483 -0.12 -15.29 8.36
CA THR A 483 -1.39 -15.99 8.55
C THR A 483 -1.36 -17.42 8.01
N PRO A 484 -2.20 -18.34 8.54
CA PRO A 484 -2.33 -19.71 8.05
C PRO A 484 -2.82 -19.78 6.59
N ALA A 485 -2.34 -20.75 5.81
CA ALA A 485 -2.74 -20.95 4.42
C ALA A 485 -4.27 -21.11 4.24
N LEU A 486 -4.94 -21.82 5.13
CA LEU A 486 -6.40 -22.01 5.10
C LEU A 486 -7.17 -20.69 5.20
N GLN A 487 -6.67 -19.72 5.96
CA GLN A 487 -7.28 -18.40 6.09
C GLN A 487 -7.15 -17.61 4.79
N ARG A 488 -6.00 -17.68 4.14
CA ARG A 488 -5.77 -17.05 2.82
C ARG A 488 -6.63 -17.70 1.74
N ILE A 489 -6.75 -19.03 1.72
CA ILE A 489 -7.67 -19.76 0.84
C ILE A 489 -9.09 -19.26 1.02
N PHE A 490 -9.54 -19.10 2.27
CA PHE A 490 -10.89 -18.63 2.59
C PHE A 490 -11.17 -17.27 1.95
N TRP A 491 -10.34 -16.26 2.16
CA TRP A 491 -10.56 -14.91 1.62
C TRP A 491 -10.49 -14.86 0.10
N CYS A 492 -9.52 -15.53 -0.51
CA CYS A 492 -9.38 -15.58 -1.96
C CYS A 492 -10.56 -16.31 -2.63
N SER A 493 -10.99 -17.44 -2.08
CA SER A 493 -12.15 -18.18 -2.59
C SER A 493 -13.45 -17.39 -2.38
N LEU A 494 -13.60 -16.71 -1.23
CA LEU A 494 -14.77 -15.89 -0.96
C LEU A 494 -14.90 -14.73 -1.96
N SER A 495 -13.80 -14.10 -2.38
CA SER A 495 -13.85 -13.04 -3.40
C SER A 495 -14.37 -13.54 -4.75
N GLY A 496 -13.95 -14.72 -5.17
CA GLY A 496 -14.49 -15.37 -6.37
C GLY A 496 -15.95 -15.74 -6.24
N ILE A 497 -16.37 -16.27 -5.09
CA ILE A 497 -17.79 -16.61 -4.82
C ILE A 497 -18.66 -15.35 -4.88
N VAL A 498 -18.22 -14.25 -4.23
CA VAL A 498 -18.94 -12.97 -4.26
C VAL A 498 -19.10 -12.47 -5.69
N ALA A 499 -18.01 -12.45 -6.47
CA ALA A 499 -18.05 -12.04 -7.87
C ALA A 499 -18.98 -12.93 -8.70
N ALA A 500 -18.89 -14.25 -8.56
CA ALA A 500 -19.72 -15.20 -9.29
C ALA A 500 -21.21 -15.04 -8.98
N VAL A 501 -21.58 -14.96 -7.68
CA VAL A 501 -22.98 -14.85 -7.25
C VAL A 501 -23.57 -13.51 -7.72
N LEU A 502 -22.92 -12.39 -7.46
CA LEU A 502 -23.46 -11.08 -7.84
C LEU A 502 -23.54 -10.93 -9.37
N LEU A 503 -22.54 -11.44 -10.11
CA LEU A 503 -22.57 -11.42 -11.57
C LEU A 503 -23.74 -12.27 -12.14
N SER A 504 -24.03 -13.42 -11.53
CA SER A 504 -25.09 -14.33 -11.99
C SER A 504 -26.52 -13.84 -11.66
N THR A 505 -26.66 -12.92 -10.66
CA THR A 505 -27.99 -12.51 -10.18
C THR A 505 -28.44 -11.15 -10.65
N GLY A 506 -27.54 -10.24 -10.94
CA GLY A 506 -27.86 -8.89 -11.42
C GLY A 506 -26.75 -8.32 -12.31
N GLY A 507 -25.88 -9.18 -12.81
CA GLY A 507 -24.80 -8.77 -13.68
C GLY A 507 -23.86 -7.75 -13.04
N LEU A 508 -23.36 -6.84 -13.85
CA LEU A 508 -22.47 -5.77 -13.42
C LEU A 508 -23.17 -4.78 -12.44
N THR A 509 -24.47 -4.55 -12.61
CA THR A 509 -25.25 -3.65 -11.75
C THR A 509 -25.25 -4.11 -10.29
N ALA A 510 -25.37 -5.42 -10.02
CA ALA A 510 -25.32 -5.95 -8.65
C ALA A 510 -23.94 -5.72 -7.99
N LEU A 511 -22.86 -5.92 -8.74
CA LEU A 511 -21.49 -5.67 -8.28
C LEU A 511 -21.26 -4.17 -7.97
N GLN A 512 -21.68 -3.29 -8.87
CA GLN A 512 -21.59 -1.84 -8.69
C GLN A 512 -22.43 -1.37 -7.49
N SER A 513 -23.64 -1.89 -7.33
CA SER A 513 -24.52 -1.53 -6.21
C SER A 513 -23.95 -1.95 -4.87
N ALA A 514 -23.35 -3.13 -4.76
CA ALA A 514 -22.67 -3.59 -3.55
C ALA A 514 -21.46 -2.69 -3.21
N THR A 515 -20.70 -2.31 -4.23
CA THR A 515 -19.57 -1.39 -4.09
C THR A 515 -20.02 -0.01 -3.61
N ILE A 516 -21.01 0.58 -4.25
CA ILE A 516 -21.58 1.88 -3.86
C ILE A 516 -22.09 1.83 -2.42
N SER A 517 -22.81 0.77 -2.05
CA SER A 517 -23.39 0.65 -0.71
C SER A 517 -22.35 0.57 0.41
N THR A 518 -21.23 -0.09 0.16
CA THR A 518 -20.14 -0.21 1.16
C THR A 518 -19.19 0.97 1.15
N ALA A 519 -19.05 1.67 0.03
CA ALA A 519 -18.23 2.86 -0.08
C ALA A 519 -18.81 4.04 0.74
N LEU A 520 -20.14 4.15 0.87
CA LEU A 520 -20.76 5.26 1.59
C LEU A 520 -20.31 5.34 3.07
N PRO A 521 -20.47 4.32 3.91
CA PRO A 521 -19.98 4.38 5.28
C PRO A 521 -18.45 4.49 5.33
N PHE A 522 -17.73 3.91 4.38
CA PHE A 522 -16.29 4.02 4.35
C PHE A 522 -15.79 5.42 3.97
N SER A 523 -16.55 6.20 3.15
CA SER A 523 -16.23 7.60 2.88
C SER A 523 -16.25 8.46 4.15
N LEU A 524 -17.19 8.19 5.07
CA LEU A 524 -17.24 8.84 6.39
C LEU A 524 -16.01 8.49 7.23
N VAL A 525 -15.61 7.22 7.23
CA VAL A 525 -14.36 6.79 7.89
C VAL A 525 -13.18 7.57 7.33
N MET A 526 -13.07 7.71 6.01
CA MET A 526 -11.98 8.44 5.37
C MET A 526 -11.96 9.94 5.72
N LEU A 527 -13.12 10.60 5.84
CA LEU A 527 -13.20 11.98 6.34
C LEU A 527 -12.64 12.09 7.76
N ILE A 528 -12.95 11.11 8.62
CA ILE A 528 -12.40 11.04 9.97
C ILE A 528 -10.88 10.77 9.94
N LEU A 529 -10.39 9.95 9.02
CA LEU A 529 -8.94 9.74 8.83
C LEU A 529 -8.21 11.04 8.46
N VAL A 530 -8.79 11.86 7.57
CA VAL A 530 -8.24 13.18 7.23
C VAL A 530 -8.14 14.06 8.49
N TRP A 531 -9.22 14.13 9.27
CA TRP A 531 -9.20 14.87 10.54
C TRP A 531 -8.12 14.34 11.49
N SER A 532 -8.03 13.02 11.63
CA SER A 532 -7.05 12.35 12.47
C SER A 532 -5.60 12.66 12.07
N LEU A 533 -5.33 12.70 10.74
CA LEU A 533 -4.02 13.10 10.21
C LEU A 533 -3.66 14.52 10.65
N PHE A 534 -4.58 15.48 10.52
CA PHE A 534 -4.35 16.86 10.96
C PHE A 534 -4.04 16.95 12.46
N VAL A 535 -4.81 16.23 13.30
CA VAL A 535 -4.59 16.19 14.75
C VAL A 535 -3.22 15.61 15.09
N GLY A 536 -2.89 14.43 14.53
CA GLY A 536 -1.61 13.76 14.78
C GLY A 536 -0.40 14.58 14.30
N MET A 537 -0.45 15.09 13.08
CA MET A 537 0.64 15.88 12.50
C MET A 537 0.82 17.23 13.20
N ARG A 538 -0.28 17.87 13.66
CA ARG A 538 -0.19 19.11 14.45
C ARG A 538 0.52 18.87 15.78
N ALA A 539 0.19 17.78 16.48
CA ALA A 539 0.85 17.43 17.74
C ALA A 539 2.36 17.15 17.52
N ASP A 540 2.72 16.47 16.45
CA ASP A 540 4.13 16.21 16.11
C ASP A 540 4.90 17.48 15.77
N LEU A 541 4.31 18.42 15.01
CA LEU A 541 4.96 19.71 14.74
C LEU A 541 5.13 20.54 16.01
N ALA A 542 4.13 20.59 16.90
CA ALA A 542 4.24 21.29 18.18
C ALA A 542 5.38 20.74 19.04
N ARG A 543 5.53 19.40 19.04
CA ARG A 543 6.65 18.73 19.72
C ARG A 543 8.01 19.15 19.14
N THR A 544 8.18 19.21 17.82
CA THR A 544 9.45 19.60 17.20
C THR A 544 9.78 21.08 17.39
N GLN A 545 8.79 21.94 17.63
CA GLN A 545 8.94 23.37 17.86
C GLN A 545 9.11 23.74 19.35
N SER A 546 8.91 22.79 20.27
CA SER A 546 9.13 23.05 21.71
C SER A 546 10.56 23.48 21.98
N PRO A 547 10.82 24.47 22.91
CA PRO A 547 12.15 25.01 23.14
C PRO A 547 13.26 24.01 23.50
N GLY A 548 12.90 22.79 23.88
CA GLY A 548 13.82 21.67 24.10
C GLY A 548 14.17 20.86 22.85
N SER A 549 13.56 21.11 21.68
CA SER A 549 13.71 20.32 20.46
C SER A 549 14.86 20.75 19.53
N LEU A 550 15.63 21.76 19.93
CA LEU A 550 16.88 22.06 19.24
C LEU A 550 17.73 20.79 19.28
N GLY A 551 18.02 20.22 18.12
CA GLY A 551 18.68 18.93 17.89
C GLY A 551 19.90 18.66 18.76
N PRO A 552 20.61 17.56 18.65
CA PRO A 552 21.68 17.21 19.57
C PRO A 552 22.58 18.43 19.71
N ARG A 553 22.28 19.30 20.69
CA ARG A 553 23.21 20.32 21.09
C ARG A 553 24.43 19.53 21.46
N ALA A 554 25.50 19.82 20.75
CA ALA A 554 26.81 19.35 21.13
C ALA A 554 26.81 19.23 22.66
N TYR A 555 26.97 17.98 23.15
CA TYR A 555 27.04 17.69 24.57
C TYR A 555 27.68 18.87 25.31
N PRO A 556 27.19 19.31 26.49
CA PRO A 556 27.97 20.21 27.25
C PRO A 556 29.36 19.59 27.35
N ALA A 557 30.30 20.15 26.62
CA ALA A 557 31.66 19.59 26.45
C ALA A 557 32.47 19.67 27.75
N SER A 558 31.81 20.01 28.88
CA SER A 558 32.35 20.09 30.20
C SER A 558 32.60 18.66 30.73
N GLY A 559 33.80 18.20 30.54
CA GLY A 559 34.32 17.01 31.21
C GLY A 559 34.94 15.92 30.37
N VAL A 560 34.80 15.91 29.03
CA VAL A 560 35.50 14.92 28.20
C VAL A 560 36.75 15.53 27.57
N PRO A 561 37.96 15.02 27.87
CA PRO A 561 39.17 15.47 27.19
C PRO A 561 39.03 15.33 25.65
N TRP A 562 39.45 16.35 24.91
CA TRP A 562 39.35 16.38 23.46
C TRP A 562 40.02 15.17 22.79
N GLN A 563 41.08 14.60 23.40
CA GLN A 563 41.76 13.38 22.94
C GLN A 563 40.78 12.18 22.94
N ARG A 564 39.95 12.06 23.97
CA ARG A 564 38.94 10.97 24.04
C ARG A 564 37.85 11.17 23.00
N ARG A 565 37.44 12.41 22.76
CA ARG A 565 36.48 12.72 21.68
C ARG A 565 37.03 12.37 20.31
N LEU A 566 38.32 12.71 20.06
CA LEU A 566 38.99 12.36 18.80
C LEU A 566 39.09 10.83 18.65
N ALA A 567 39.48 10.11 19.70
CA ALA A 567 39.55 8.65 19.68
C ALA A 567 38.17 8.01 19.39
N MET A 568 37.07 8.56 19.95
CA MET A 568 35.73 8.10 19.65
C MET A 568 35.33 8.37 18.21
N THR A 569 35.69 9.53 17.65
CA THR A 569 35.41 9.89 16.25
C THR A 569 36.15 9.00 15.27
N LEU A 570 37.39 8.59 15.62
CA LEU A 570 38.24 7.75 14.79
C LEU A 570 38.04 6.24 15.02
N SER A 571 37.25 5.84 16.04
CA SER A 571 37.00 4.43 16.33
C SER A 571 35.95 3.86 15.39
N THR A 572 36.19 2.63 14.91
CA THR A 572 35.20 1.81 14.20
C THR A 572 34.83 0.63 15.10
N PRO A 573 33.82 0.76 15.99
CA PRO A 573 33.45 -0.30 16.90
C PRO A 573 32.99 -1.54 16.15
N ASP A 574 33.47 -2.70 16.58
CA ASP A 574 32.93 -3.97 16.13
C ASP A 574 31.66 -4.36 16.94
N ARG A 575 30.99 -5.40 16.51
CA ARG A 575 29.79 -5.92 17.17
C ARG A 575 30.02 -6.20 18.66
N ARG A 576 31.13 -6.81 19.01
CA ARG A 576 31.48 -7.20 20.40
C ARG A 576 31.72 -5.98 21.29
N ALA A 577 32.34 -4.93 20.73
CA ALA A 577 32.52 -3.66 21.44
C ALA A 577 31.22 -3.01 21.81
N VAL A 578 30.24 -2.99 20.89
CA VAL A 578 28.90 -2.44 21.17
C VAL A 578 28.16 -3.31 22.18
N GLU A 579 28.14 -4.63 22.04
CA GLU A 579 27.52 -5.55 23.02
C GLU A 579 28.12 -5.34 24.44
N LYS A 580 29.43 -5.24 24.53
CA LYS A 580 30.11 -4.94 25.80
C LYS A 580 29.72 -3.59 26.37
N PHE A 581 29.62 -2.55 25.53
CA PHE A 581 29.21 -1.20 25.94
C PHE A 581 27.78 -1.18 26.45
N LEU A 582 26.85 -1.84 25.78
CA LEU A 582 25.47 -1.97 26.22
C LEU A 582 25.38 -2.61 27.62
N GLN A 583 26.16 -3.64 27.91
CA GLN A 583 26.15 -4.33 29.20
C GLN A 583 26.90 -3.58 30.30
N ALA A 584 28.06 -3.01 29.99
CA ALA A 584 28.96 -2.45 30.99
C ALA A 584 28.66 -0.99 31.36
N SER A 585 28.07 -0.20 30.43
CA SER A 585 27.82 1.22 30.63
C SER A 585 26.33 1.58 30.51
N VAL A 586 25.65 1.11 29.45
CA VAL A 586 24.26 1.53 29.20
C VAL A 586 23.30 0.94 30.25
N LEU A 587 23.35 -0.38 30.46
CA LEU A 587 22.45 -1.03 31.42
C LEU A 587 22.59 -0.47 32.84
N PRO A 588 23.78 -0.32 33.43
CA PRO A 588 23.91 0.24 34.77
C PRO A 588 23.43 1.70 34.86
N ALA A 589 23.61 2.50 33.80
CA ALA A 589 23.17 3.89 33.77
C ALA A 589 21.62 3.97 33.73
N LEU A 590 20.95 3.17 32.90
CA LEU A 590 19.49 3.10 32.87
C LEU A 590 18.90 2.61 34.17
N GLU A 591 19.50 1.59 34.80
CA GLU A 591 19.08 1.10 36.12
C GLU A 591 19.26 2.15 37.23
N ALA A 592 20.33 2.95 37.18
CA ALA A 592 20.56 4.00 38.16
C ALA A 592 19.46 5.07 38.05
N VAL A 593 19.07 5.49 36.84
CA VAL A 593 17.98 6.43 36.62
C VAL A 593 16.64 5.81 37.06
N ALA A 594 16.37 4.55 36.70
CA ALA A 594 15.15 3.88 37.11
C ALA A 594 14.98 3.79 38.63
N ARG A 595 16.06 3.45 39.34
CA ARG A 595 16.06 3.41 40.83
C ARG A 595 15.75 4.78 41.43
N GLU A 596 16.37 5.85 40.90
CA GLU A 596 16.15 7.19 41.43
C GLU A 596 14.73 7.71 41.13
N LEU A 597 14.19 7.46 39.95
CA LEU A 597 12.79 7.78 39.58
C LEU A 597 11.81 7.05 40.50
N THR A 598 12.01 5.77 40.73
CA THR A 598 11.17 4.96 41.61
C THR A 598 11.24 5.45 43.06
N ARG A 599 12.42 5.82 43.54
CA ARG A 599 12.60 6.44 44.89
C ARG A 599 11.82 7.73 45.02
N ARG A 600 11.62 8.49 43.94
CA ARG A 600 10.82 9.70 43.87
C ARG A 600 9.35 9.47 43.52
N SER A 601 8.84 8.29 43.76
CA SER A 601 7.44 7.89 43.48
C SER A 601 7.03 8.02 42.01
N ARG A 602 8.00 7.85 41.10
CA ARG A 602 7.76 7.72 39.68
C ARG A 602 8.14 6.29 39.23
N PRO A 603 7.16 5.40 38.99
CA PRO A 603 7.44 4.04 38.56
C PRO A 603 8.32 4.08 37.30
N ALA A 604 9.40 3.31 37.29
CA ALA A 604 10.26 3.18 36.14
C ALA A 604 10.80 1.75 36.07
N SER A 605 10.88 1.19 34.87
CA SER A 605 11.38 -0.17 34.64
C SER A 605 12.45 -0.18 33.54
N VAL A 606 13.42 -1.06 33.69
CA VAL A 606 14.41 -1.34 32.64
C VAL A 606 14.12 -2.71 32.07
N GLY A 607 13.94 -2.79 30.74
CA GLY A 607 13.69 -3.99 30.00
C GLY A 607 14.81 -4.29 29.01
N ARG A 608 14.92 -5.57 28.63
CA ARG A 608 15.76 -6.03 27.53
C ARG A 608 14.91 -6.82 26.58
N ASP A 609 14.91 -6.41 25.32
CA ASP A 609 14.25 -7.15 24.25
C ASP A 609 15.04 -8.43 23.93
N ALA A 610 14.33 -9.57 23.86
CA ALA A 610 14.96 -10.89 23.68
C ALA A 610 15.44 -11.12 22.25
N GLU A 611 14.83 -10.49 21.25
CA GLU A 611 15.17 -10.68 19.84
C GLU A 611 16.26 -9.70 19.38
N THR A 612 16.09 -8.42 19.71
CA THR A 612 17.00 -7.36 19.25
C THR A 612 18.16 -7.09 20.21
N GLY A 613 18.04 -7.53 21.46
CA GLY A 613 18.99 -7.21 22.52
C GLY A 613 18.94 -5.75 22.98
N ALA A 614 17.95 -4.98 22.52
CA ALA A 614 17.77 -3.58 22.88
C ALA A 614 17.49 -3.40 24.37
N LEU A 615 18.09 -2.37 24.97
CA LEU A 615 17.85 -1.97 26.35
C LEU A 615 16.89 -0.78 26.38
N THR A 616 15.85 -0.84 27.22
CA THR A 616 14.85 0.22 27.32
C THR A 616 14.64 0.63 28.77
N LEU A 617 14.57 1.94 29.02
CA LEU A 617 14.02 2.53 30.23
C LEU A 617 12.62 3.03 29.92
N THR A 618 11.62 2.50 30.61
CA THR A 618 10.21 2.91 30.48
C THR A 618 9.72 3.59 31.74
N VAL A 619 9.09 4.76 31.59
CA VAL A 619 8.42 5.48 32.67
C VAL A 619 6.95 5.67 32.26
N PRO A 620 6.01 4.97 32.93
CA PRO A 620 4.59 5.12 32.64
C PRO A 620 4.11 6.55 32.85
N ALA A 621 3.25 7.02 31.96
CA ALA A 621 2.65 8.35 32.03
C ALA A 621 1.12 8.23 32.03
N GLU A 622 0.47 8.72 33.10
CA GLU A 622 -0.98 8.75 33.14
C GLU A 622 -1.54 9.70 32.08
N GLY A 623 -2.44 9.18 31.26
CA GLY A 623 -3.11 9.94 30.22
C GLY A 623 -2.24 10.28 28.98
N HIS A 624 -1.00 9.80 28.90
CA HIS A 624 -0.09 10.04 27.78
C HIS A 624 0.68 8.76 27.42
N ARG A 625 1.33 8.78 26.27
CA ARG A 625 2.23 7.70 25.88
C ARG A 625 3.42 7.63 26.83
N ASP A 626 3.81 6.45 27.27
CA ASP A 626 4.92 6.23 28.18
C ASP A 626 6.21 6.84 27.64
N PHE A 627 7.03 7.41 28.51
CA PHE A 627 8.39 7.78 28.14
C PHE A 627 9.22 6.52 27.97
N VAL A 628 9.81 6.35 26.80
CA VAL A 628 10.77 5.28 26.52
C VAL A 628 12.07 5.89 26.00
N TYR A 629 13.15 5.55 26.69
CA TYR A 629 14.52 5.77 26.23
C TYR A 629 15.13 4.41 25.96
N GLY A 630 15.35 4.10 24.71
CA GLY A 630 15.91 2.81 24.29
C GLY A 630 17.30 2.96 23.66
N VAL A 631 18.14 1.94 23.78
CA VAL A 631 19.43 1.83 23.09
C VAL A 631 19.53 0.46 22.43
N GLN A 632 19.78 0.46 21.14
CA GLN A 632 19.97 -0.77 20.35
C GLN A 632 21.25 -0.74 19.54
N MET A 633 21.75 -1.90 19.21
CA MET A 633 22.85 -2.02 18.24
C MET A 633 22.31 -1.78 16.82
N SER A 634 22.94 -0.88 16.09
CA SER A 634 22.64 -0.59 14.68
C SER A 634 23.85 -0.88 13.80
N GLU A 635 23.60 -1.45 12.64
CA GLU A 635 24.61 -1.77 11.63
C GLU A 635 24.53 -0.78 10.47
N HIS A 636 25.67 -0.16 10.15
CA HIS A 636 25.78 0.75 9.01
C HIS A 636 26.85 0.29 8.03
N LYS A 637 26.48 0.11 6.77
CA LYS A 637 27.46 -0.14 5.69
C LYS A 637 28.20 1.16 5.37
N LEU A 638 29.52 1.10 5.43
CA LEU A 638 30.36 2.24 5.05
C LEU A 638 30.30 2.44 3.53
N PRO A 639 30.22 3.70 3.04
CA PRO A 639 30.31 3.97 1.62
C PRO A 639 31.65 3.50 1.03
N ALA A 640 31.63 2.91 -0.16
CA ALA A 640 32.80 2.33 -0.81
C ALA A 640 33.98 3.30 -1.01
N PHE A 641 33.77 4.62 -1.01
CA PHE A 641 34.81 5.65 -1.13
C PHE A 641 35.55 5.93 0.21
N THR A 642 35.06 5.43 1.34
CA THR A 642 35.72 5.57 2.65
C THR A 642 36.64 4.38 2.98
N ALA A 643 36.56 3.30 2.22
CA ALA A 643 37.42 2.12 2.35
C ALA A 643 38.75 2.35 1.63
N TYR A 644 39.59 3.25 2.16
CA TYR A 644 40.97 3.46 1.63
C TYR A 644 41.93 2.37 2.02
N ASP A 645 41.53 1.46 2.91
CA ASP A 645 42.38 0.36 3.41
C ASP A 645 41.60 -0.96 3.39
N ALA A 646 42.11 -1.95 2.68
CA ALA A 646 41.47 -3.28 2.55
C ALA A 646 41.37 -4.07 3.89
N THR A 647 41.77 -3.47 5.01
CA THR A 647 41.72 -4.02 6.36
C THR A 647 40.53 -3.47 7.18
N VAL A 648 39.77 -2.47 6.68
CA VAL A 648 38.64 -1.89 7.39
C VAL A 648 37.38 -2.69 7.02
N ALA A 649 36.71 -3.22 8.03
CA ALA A 649 35.44 -3.92 7.83
C ALA A 649 34.41 -2.98 7.12
N ASP A 650 33.74 -3.48 6.10
CA ASP A 650 32.73 -2.75 5.31
C ASP A 650 31.52 -2.30 6.13
N VAL A 651 31.52 -2.59 7.44
CA VAL A 651 30.40 -2.41 8.34
C VAL A 651 30.86 -1.76 9.64
N ARG A 652 30.19 -0.69 10.05
CA ARG A 652 30.32 -0.03 11.35
C ARG A 652 29.11 -0.38 12.23
N TYR A 653 29.35 -0.68 13.51
CA TYR A 653 28.32 -0.88 14.51
C TYR A 653 28.23 0.34 15.43
N GLU A 654 26.99 0.73 15.80
CA GLU A 654 26.69 1.87 16.67
C GLU A 654 25.80 1.44 17.83
N ALA A 655 25.92 2.10 18.98
CA ALA A 655 24.95 2.03 20.07
C ALA A 655 23.94 3.16 19.90
N ARG A 656 22.87 2.92 19.15
CA ARG A 656 21.93 3.96 18.72
C ARG A 656 20.75 4.07 19.65
N THR A 657 20.45 5.30 20.09
CA THR A 657 19.25 5.59 20.89
C THR A 657 17.97 5.56 20.04
N PHE A 658 16.84 5.26 20.68
CA PHE A 658 15.50 5.43 20.13
C PHE A 658 14.51 5.82 21.23
N PHE A 659 13.41 6.50 20.84
CA PHE A 659 12.49 7.13 21.77
C PHE A 659 11.03 6.79 21.41
N SER A 660 10.14 6.73 22.43
CA SER A 660 8.69 6.49 22.21
C SER A 660 8.02 7.61 21.43
N ASP A 661 8.62 8.80 21.39
CA ASP A 661 8.07 9.95 20.71
C ASP A 661 8.45 10.04 19.21
N GLY A 662 9.23 9.07 18.69
CA GLY A 662 9.69 9.06 17.32
C GLY A 662 10.77 10.09 16.99
N SER A 663 11.35 10.77 18.00
CA SER A 663 12.46 11.68 17.75
C SER A 663 13.72 10.97 17.29
N ARG A 664 14.59 11.71 16.60
CA ARG A 664 15.80 11.16 15.97
C ARG A 664 16.74 10.55 17.00
N GLY A 665 17.08 9.27 16.82
CA GLY A 665 18.11 8.59 17.56
C GLY A 665 19.52 8.97 17.09
N TYR A 666 20.51 8.79 17.97
CA TYR A 666 21.91 9.10 17.73
C TYR A 666 22.82 8.06 18.41
N ASP A 667 24.08 7.98 17.94
CA ASP A 667 25.07 7.09 18.51
C ASP A 667 25.60 7.64 19.85
N ILE A 668 25.54 6.79 20.89
CA ILE A 668 26.08 7.10 22.23
C ILE A 668 27.31 6.27 22.55
N MET A 669 27.88 5.56 21.56
CA MET A 669 29.05 4.72 21.75
C MET A 669 30.21 5.48 22.40
N GLY A 670 30.77 4.91 23.47
CA GLY A 670 31.89 5.49 24.21
C GLY A 670 31.56 6.57 25.23
N MET A 671 30.27 6.89 25.45
CA MET A 671 29.87 7.74 26.58
C MET A 671 30.19 7.09 27.92
N ALA A 672 30.55 7.88 28.91
CA ALA A 672 30.65 7.42 30.29
C ALA A 672 29.24 7.33 30.92
N ASP A 673 29.09 6.52 31.95
CA ASP A 673 27.80 6.27 32.65
C ASP A 673 27.09 7.57 33.05
N ASN A 674 27.80 8.54 33.62
CA ASN A 674 27.24 9.85 33.95
C ASN A 674 26.77 10.66 32.73
N GLN A 675 27.37 10.46 31.58
CA GLN A 675 26.94 11.13 30.34
C GLN A 675 25.67 10.51 29.81
N ILE A 676 25.54 9.18 29.88
CA ILE A 676 24.33 8.45 29.53
C ILE A 676 23.19 8.87 30.46
N ILE A 677 23.45 8.95 31.79
CA ILE A 677 22.45 9.42 32.76
C ILE A 677 21.97 10.84 32.41
N ASN A 678 22.90 11.76 32.14
CA ASN A 678 22.55 13.15 31.79
C ASN A 678 21.76 13.20 30.48
N ASP A 679 22.07 12.35 29.51
CA ASP A 679 21.34 12.27 28.27
C ASP A 679 19.90 11.75 28.49
N VAL A 680 19.73 10.70 29.28
CA VAL A 680 18.41 10.20 29.68
C VAL A 680 17.59 11.30 30.39
N LEU A 681 18.20 12.02 31.31
CA LEU A 681 17.53 13.13 32.04
C LEU A 681 17.13 14.26 31.07
N PHE A 682 18.00 14.64 30.14
CA PHE A 682 17.68 15.65 29.13
C PHE A 682 16.47 15.22 28.27
N GLN A 683 16.43 13.97 27.81
CA GLN A 683 15.30 13.45 27.04
C GLN A 683 14.03 13.37 27.90
N PHE A 684 14.15 13.02 29.18
CA PHE A 684 13.03 12.97 30.10
C PHE A 684 12.47 14.38 30.43
N GLU A 685 13.33 15.39 30.58
CA GLU A 685 12.94 16.79 30.74
C GLU A 685 12.18 17.28 29.50
N ARG A 686 12.70 16.99 28.32
CA ARG A 686 12.04 17.32 27.06
C ARG A 686 10.65 16.68 26.95
N TYR A 687 10.54 15.40 27.25
CA TYR A 687 9.28 14.69 27.29
C TYR A 687 8.31 15.32 28.30
N THR A 688 8.76 15.60 29.51
CA THR A 688 7.95 16.21 30.56
C THR A 688 7.49 17.62 30.17
N GLY A 689 8.35 18.39 29.51
CA GLY A 689 8.01 19.70 28.95
C GLY A 689 6.91 19.64 27.91
N PHE A 690 6.99 18.65 27.03
CA PHE A 690 5.93 18.41 26.03
C PHE A 690 4.61 17.98 26.70
N VAL A 691 4.64 17.03 27.64
CA VAL A 691 3.44 16.56 28.36
C VAL A 691 2.72 17.73 29.09
N ARG A 692 3.45 18.75 29.54
CA ARG A 692 2.89 19.93 30.16
C ARG A 692 2.40 21.00 29.19
N SER A 693 2.66 20.85 27.89
CA SER A 693 2.22 21.81 26.88
C SER A 693 0.72 21.65 26.56
N PRO A 694 0.00 22.70 26.12
CA PRO A 694 -1.39 22.62 25.73
C PRO A 694 -1.61 21.62 24.57
N GLU A 695 -0.63 21.47 23.68
CA GLU A 695 -0.69 20.59 22.52
C GLU A 695 -0.62 19.10 22.90
N SER A 696 -0.12 18.77 24.09
CA SER A 696 -0.09 17.39 24.58
C SER A 696 -1.49 16.80 24.76
N SER A 697 -2.48 17.66 25.05
CA SER A 697 -3.89 17.25 25.17
C SER A 697 -4.44 16.63 23.89
N LEU A 698 -3.88 16.97 22.73
CA LEU A 698 -4.28 16.38 21.44
C LEU A 698 -3.94 14.90 21.33
N LEU A 699 -2.96 14.42 22.09
CA LEU A 699 -2.53 13.01 22.14
C LEU A 699 -2.70 12.38 23.54
N ALA A 700 -3.37 13.06 24.47
CA ALA A 700 -3.64 12.54 25.80
C ALA A 700 -4.61 11.34 25.73
N THR A 701 -4.36 10.32 26.54
CA THR A 701 -5.29 9.18 26.75
C THR A 701 -6.19 9.48 27.96
N SER A 702 -7.46 9.08 27.91
CA SER A 702 -8.34 9.24 29.07
C SER A 702 -8.00 8.22 30.18
N PRO A 703 -8.20 8.58 31.48
CA PRO A 703 -7.94 7.65 32.58
C PRO A 703 -8.78 6.36 32.58
N GLU A 704 -9.90 6.36 31.85
CA GLU A 704 -10.84 5.23 31.78
C GLU A 704 -10.46 4.17 30.72
N GLU A 705 -9.38 4.38 29.96
CA GLU A 705 -9.01 3.54 28.82
C GLU A 705 -7.82 2.59 29.07
N ARG A 706 -7.44 2.37 30.35
CA ARG A 706 -6.37 1.41 30.72
C ARG A 706 -6.89 0.03 31.09
#